data_04b20d2d97b38ddce53116123f5d9ffe
#
_entry.id   04b20d2d97b38ddce53116123f5d9ffe
#
_cell.length_a   1.000
_cell.length_b   1.000
_cell.length_c   1.000
_cell.angle_alpha   90.00
_cell.angle_beta   90.00
_cell.angle_gamma   90.00
#
_symmetry.space_group_name_H-M   'P 1'
#
loop_
_entity.id
_entity.type
_entity.pdbx_description
1 polymer ?
#
loop_
_entity_poly.entity_id
_entity_poly.type
_entity_poly.pdbx_seq_one_letter_code
_entity_poly.pdbx_strand_id
1 'polypeptide(L)'
;MNQKSVFLLLIVCFFGSLSISAQNVDNTHDGFLHCGTDQQLHKVFANHPELKAEFELNQTRAEEQDAIDFRNGYQPINSTEKFGNSSQMSPPTYIIPIVFHVIHDYGTENISDAQILDQVRILNTDYRRLNADTISISPTFLGISSDTKIEFRLANIDPNGNCTNGIDRIFSSETYIGDDDSKLNYWPRNKYLNVWVVKSIGNGAAGYAYLPGTAPSASKDGIIIVSTYIGSIGTGNPQTSRALTHEVGHFLNLTHVWGLSNSPGVTCGNDGVTDTPVTKGWANCPAFNASHICNANIEENIQNYMEYSYCTKMFSTGQRTRMYSALGSNLGQRNQLSTVTNWAATGVNNNPPNTCAPTADFLPSDKVFICVGGSVTFDDISWKGHPTSWSWSFPGGTPSTSNDSIPVIVYNTAGVYAVTLTASNSSGSNTLSRTALVKVSSTTAQYSAAQYFEGLESAAVFTTDWTVVNAQGNGWTRVTTAAATGTASVKLTNTESMLGTVDEMVSPSINIDIISNPVFTFKLAFRQRTATDNDRLRVYVSTNCGLSWSQRYSKSGATLSTGAATTSSNFVPGAAEWRTETVSISNVLNSTNVRIKFTFESEGGNNIYIDNINISGPTGINVPDAGIQHFDVYPNPIQEQSIVTFSLDHSQKVNLQLFDMTGRVIAEIFSGTLSEGAHQFPVQGNNFLLSGMYFVKLTTSEGRSATQKLLVN
;
A
#
# COMPACT_ATOMS: atom_id res chain seq x y z
N MET A 1 5.19 18.30 -74.85
CA MET A 1 4.80 19.43 -73.97
C MET A 1 3.60 18.97 -73.17
N ASN A 2 3.81 18.85 -71.92
CA ASN A 2 2.92 18.61 -70.74
C ASN A 2 1.75 17.62 -70.86
N GLN A 3 2.03 16.41 -70.38
CA GLN A 3 1.04 15.44 -69.98
C GLN A 3 0.55 15.80 -68.57
N LYS A 4 -0.77 15.84 -68.33
CA LYS A 4 -1.41 15.83 -67.02
C LYS A 4 -1.97 14.44 -66.74
N SER A 5 -1.42 13.73 -65.77
CA SER A 5 -1.94 12.46 -65.25
C SER A 5 -3.10 12.74 -64.27
N VAL A 6 -4.23 12.10 -64.54
CA VAL A 6 -5.41 12.07 -63.68
C VAL A 6 -5.25 10.86 -62.72
N PHE A 7 -5.16 11.12 -61.44
CA PHE A 7 -5.24 10.06 -60.38
C PHE A 7 -6.70 9.85 -59.99
N LEU A 8 -7.18 8.65 -60.20
CA LEU A 8 -8.51 8.18 -59.77
C LEU A 8 -8.41 7.73 -58.32
N LEU A 9 -9.11 8.43 -57.39
CA LEU A 9 -9.15 8.10 -55.98
C LEU A 9 -10.30 7.12 -55.74
N LEU A 10 -9.97 5.85 -55.41
CA LEU A 10 -10.91 4.85 -54.96
C LEU A 10 -11.19 5.07 -53.44
N ILE A 11 -12.39 5.52 -53.10
CA ILE A 11 -12.86 5.58 -51.72
C ILE A 11 -13.37 4.20 -51.34
N VAL A 12 -12.60 3.48 -50.51
CA VAL A 12 -13.05 2.26 -49.81
C VAL A 12 -13.68 2.69 -48.50
N CYS A 13 -15.00 2.60 -48.36
CA CYS A 13 -15.70 2.77 -47.13
C CYS A 13 -15.43 1.56 -46.21
N PHE A 14 -14.56 1.74 -45.21
CA PHE A 14 -14.44 0.83 -44.08
C PHE A 14 -15.52 1.19 -43.05
N PHE A 15 -16.53 0.36 -42.90
CA PHE A 15 -17.36 0.35 -41.69
C PHE A 15 -16.54 -0.24 -40.56
N GLY A 16 -15.85 0.61 -39.81
CA GLY A 16 -15.25 0.28 -38.54
C GLY A 16 -16.33 0.36 -37.45
N SER A 17 -16.63 -0.78 -36.83
CA SER A 17 -17.39 -0.80 -35.58
C SER A 17 -16.64 0.03 -34.55
N LEU A 18 -17.18 1.20 -34.18
CA LEU A 18 -16.75 1.98 -33.04
C LEU A 18 -17.07 1.18 -31.76
N SER A 19 -16.09 0.48 -31.25
CA SER A 19 -16.08 0.07 -29.85
C SER A 19 -15.98 1.35 -29.03
N ILE A 20 -17.05 1.74 -28.36
CA ILE A 20 -17.01 2.76 -27.31
C ILE A 20 -16.25 2.12 -26.14
N SER A 21 -14.93 2.31 -26.12
CA SER A 21 -14.19 2.13 -24.87
C SER A 21 -14.67 3.23 -23.91
N ALA A 22 -15.17 2.84 -22.76
CA ALA A 22 -15.39 3.76 -21.66
C ALA A 22 -14.06 4.50 -21.43
N GLN A 23 -14.00 5.77 -21.76
CA GLN A 23 -12.89 6.62 -21.37
C GLN A 23 -12.92 6.68 -19.85
N ASN A 24 -11.84 6.28 -19.20
CA ASN A 24 -11.57 6.70 -17.83
C ASN A 24 -11.65 8.22 -17.84
N VAL A 25 -12.67 8.77 -17.18
CA VAL A 25 -12.79 10.20 -16.97
C VAL A 25 -11.61 10.58 -16.10
N ASP A 26 -10.70 11.37 -16.63
CA ASP A 26 -9.60 11.96 -15.85
C ASP A 26 -10.23 12.88 -14.81
N ASN A 27 -10.25 12.43 -13.55
CA ASN A 27 -10.85 13.14 -12.43
C ASN A 27 -9.97 14.31 -11.93
N THR A 28 -8.90 14.67 -12.63
CA THR A 28 -7.92 15.69 -12.22
C THR A 28 -7.84 16.86 -13.20
N HIS A 29 -8.96 17.53 -13.46
CA HIS A 29 -8.96 18.70 -14.37
C HIS A 29 -8.18 19.91 -13.85
N ASP A 30 -7.97 20.00 -12.52
CA ASP A 30 -7.32 21.13 -11.82
C ASP A 30 -6.17 20.67 -10.90
N GLY A 31 -5.81 19.39 -10.93
CA GLY A 31 -4.81 18.79 -10.04
C GLY A 31 -5.37 18.34 -8.70
N PHE A 32 -6.68 18.45 -8.48
CA PHE A 32 -7.38 17.91 -7.29
C PHE A 32 -8.25 16.71 -7.65
N LEU A 33 -8.40 15.80 -6.67
CA LEU A 33 -9.35 14.70 -6.79
C LEU A 33 -10.76 15.22 -6.48
N HIS A 34 -11.78 14.67 -7.15
CA HIS A 34 -13.17 15.05 -6.97
C HIS A 34 -14.01 13.95 -6.31
N CYS A 35 -15.27 14.26 -6.00
CA CYS A 35 -16.22 13.33 -5.39
C CYS A 35 -16.52 12.15 -6.32
N GLY A 36 -16.57 10.94 -5.75
CA GLY A 36 -16.88 9.69 -6.44
C GLY A 36 -18.33 9.19 -6.24
N THR A 37 -19.18 9.94 -5.57
CA THR A 37 -20.54 9.52 -5.17
C THR A 37 -21.40 9.07 -6.34
N ASP A 38 -21.45 9.83 -7.45
CA ASP A 38 -22.26 9.45 -8.60
C ASP A 38 -21.74 8.18 -9.29
N GLN A 39 -20.41 8.02 -9.41
CA GLN A 39 -19.81 6.80 -9.95
C GLN A 39 -20.17 5.59 -9.10
N GLN A 40 -20.09 5.74 -7.76
CA GLN A 40 -20.43 4.67 -6.83
C GLN A 40 -21.93 4.35 -6.87
N LEU A 41 -22.80 5.37 -6.96
CA LEU A 41 -24.24 5.18 -7.15
C LEU A 41 -24.56 4.39 -8.43
N HIS A 42 -23.93 4.75 -9.56
CA HIS A 42 -24.10 4.01 -10.82
C HIS A 42 -23.69 2.54 -10.68
N LYS A 43 -22.59 2.27 -10.00
CA LYS A 43 -22.11 0.90 -9.71
C LYS A 43 -23.12 0.13 -8.84
N VAL A 44 -23.63 0.75 -7.79
CA VAL A 44 -24.63 0.15 -6.91
C VAL A 44 -25.91 -0.13 -7.68
N PHE A 45 -26.44 0.82 -8.45
CA PHE A 45 -27.69 0.65 -9.20
C PHE A 45 -27.57 -0.37 -10.34
N ALA A 46 -26.37 -0.58 -10.89
CA ALA A 46 -26.13 -1.66 -11.84
C ALA A 46 -26.23 -3.05 -11.18
N ASN A 47 -25.76 -3.17 -9.94
CA ASN A 47 -25.78 -4.41 -9.18
C ASN A 47 -27.08 -4.62 -8.37
N HIS A 48 -27.78 -3.53 -8.03
CA HIS A 48 -28.97 -3.47 -7.16
C HIS A 48 -30.04 -2.56 -7.76
N PRO A 49 -30.69 -2.95 -8.87
CA PRO A 49 -31.69 -2.11 -9.55
C PRO A 49 -32.91 -1.78 -8.68
N GLU A 50 -33.21 -2.60 -7.67
CA GLU A 50 -34.24 -2.33 -6.67
C GLU A 50 -33.98 -1.07 -5.87
N LEU A 51 -32.69 -0.82 -5.49
CA LEU A 51 -32.28 0.40 -4.76
C LEU A 51 -32.43 1.65 -5.63
N LYS A 52 -32.25 1.53 -6.95
CA LYS A 52 -32.48 2.64 -7.89
C LYS A 52 -33.93 3.10 -7.88
N ALA A 53 -34.86 2.16 -8.01
CA ALA A 53 -36.31 2.48 -8.03
C ALA A 53 -36.75 3.12 -6.71
N GLU A 54 -36.28 2.60 -5.58
CA GLU A 54 -36.54 3.17 -4.26
C GLU A 54 -35.93 4.59 -4.12
N PHE A 55 -34.72 4.79 -4.58
CA PHE A 55 -34.06 6.08 -4.58
C PHE A 55 -34.84 7.11 -5.42
N GLU A 56 -35.21 6.81 -6.67
CA GLU A 56 -35.95 7.70 -7.56
C GLU A 56 -37.28 8.10 -6.93
N LEU A 57 -38.02 7.15 -6.34
CA LEU A 57 -39.26 7.43 -5.64
C LEU A 57 -39.07 8.36 -4.42
N ASN A 58 -37.99 8.18 -3.68
CA ASN A 58 -37.66 8.99 -2.52
C ASN A 58 -37.21 10.41 -2.90
N GLN A 59 -36.48 10.56 -4.00
CA GLN A 59 -36.13 11.89 -4.52
C GLN A 59 -37.38 12.65 -4.97
N THR A 60 -38.29 12.01 -5.71
CA THR A 60 -39.58 12.63 -6.12
C THR A 60 -40.36 13.11 -4.91
N ARG A 61 -40.47 12.29 -3.85
CA ARG A 61 -41.16 12.68 -2.61
C ARG A 61 -40.47 13.85 -1.90
N ALA A 62 -39.14 13.87 -1.88
CA ALA A 62 -38.38 14.98 -1.28
C ALA A 62 -38.60 16.28 -2.05
N GLU A 63 -38.63 16.24 -3.38
CA GLU A 63 -38.90 17.40 -4.25
C GLU A 63 -40.35 17.91 -4.08
N GLU A 64 -41.32 17.01 -3.98
CA GLU A 64 -42.72 17.37 -3.70
C GLU A 64 -42.85 18.06 -2.33
N GLN A 65 -42.20 17.54 -1.29
CA GLN A 65 -42.21 18.13 0.05
C GLN A 65 -41.52 19.49 0.09
N ASP A 66 -40.37 19.62 -0.53
CA ASP A 66 -39.64 20.90 -0.66
C ASP A 66 -40.52 21.96 -1.35
N ALA A 67 -41.26 21.57 -2.40
CA ALA A 67 -42.17 22.48 -3.11
C ALA A 67 -43.40 22.86 -2.27
N ILE A 68 -43.87 21.97 -1.38
CA ILE A 68 -44.96 22.28 -0.42
C ILE A 68 -44.45 23.23 0.64
N ASP A 69 -43.28 23.02 1.23
CA ASP A 69 -42.70 23.84 2.27
C ASP A 69 -42.39 25.25 1.73
N PHE A 70 -41.92 25.34 0.48
CA PHE A 70 -41.71 26.60 -0.21
C PHE A 70 -43.01 27.40 -0.41
N ARG A 71 -44.13 26.70 -0.83
CA ARG A 71 -45.44 27.35 -0.98
C ARG A 71 -46.05 27.77 0.35
N ASN A 72 -45.80 27.07 1.44
CA ASN A 72 -46.39 27.32 2.76
C ASN A 72 -45.73 28.48 3.50
N GLY A 73 -44.91 29.29 2.82
CA GLY A 73 -44.36 30.51 3.39
C GLY A 73 -42.99 30.35 4.00
N TYR A 74 -42.25 29.39 3.46
CA TYR A 74 -40.81 29.38 3.62
C TYR A 74 -40.24 30.72 3.14
N GLN A 75 -40.21 31.70 4.09
CA GLN A 75 -39.62 33.01 3.81
C GLN A 75 -38.10 32.83 3.85
N PRO A 76 -37.36 33.21 2.80
CA PRO A 76 -35.93 33.45 2.94
C PRO A 76 -35.78 34.38 4.15
N ILE A 77 -34.93 33.99 5.10
CA ILE A 77 -34.67 34.78 6.31
C ILE A 77 -34.42 36.18 5.83
N ASN A 78 -35.34 37.12 6.15
CA ASN A 78 -35.17 38.49 5.79
C ASN A 78 -33.80 38.95 6.24
N SER A 79 -33.05 39.54 5.31
CA SER A 79 -31.69 40.07 5.45
C SER A 79 -31.49 41.10 6.59
N THR A 80 -32.41 41.20 7.51
CA THR A 80 -32.40 42.05 8.68
C THR A 80 -31.97 41.36 9.97
N GLU A 81 -31.67 40.06 9.99
CA GLU A 81 -30.80 39.54 11.04
C GLU A 81 -29.40 40.12 10.80
N LYS A 82 -29.22 41.37 11.25
CA LYS A 82 -27.94 42.09 11.28
C LYS A 82 -26.91 41.15 11.89
N PHE A 83 -25.77 41.03 11.23
CA PHE A 83 -24.53 40.59 11.83
C PHE A 83 -24.23 41.45 13.08
N GLY A 84 -24.92 41.16 14.18
CA GLY A 84 -24.62 41.72 15.47
C GLY A 84 -23.35 41.07 15.99
N ASN A 85 -22.36 41.91 16.27
CA ASN A 85 -21.20 41.52 17.05
C ASN A 85 -21.61 40.61 18.20
N SER A 86 -21.01 39.41 18.20
CA SER A 86 -20.86 38.46 19.30
C SER A 86 -22.02 38.31 20.28
N SER A 87 -22.40 37.10 20.48
CA SER A 87 -22.84 36.56 21.75
C SER A 87 -24.24 35.95 21.78
N GLN A 88 -24.64 35.16 20.92
CA GLN A 88 -25.44 33.96 21.20
C GLN A 88 -25.82 33.29 19.87
N MET A 89 -24.97 32.41 19.42
CA MET A 89 -25.38 31.43 18.41
C MET A 89 -26.64 30.73 18.90
N SER A 90 -27.68 30.67 18.06
CA SER A 90 -28.80 29.80 18.37
C SER A 90 -28.28 28.36 18.52
N PRO A 91 -28.77 27.61 19.52
CA PRO A 91 -28.31 26.26 19.73
C PRO A 91 -28.55 25.39 18.47
N PRO A 92 -27.74 24.34 18.24
CA PRO A 92 -27.97 23.43 17.13
C PRO A 92 -29.33 22.75 17.29
N THR A 93 -30.03 22.56 16.17
CA THR A 93 -31.27 21.77 16.15
C THR A 93 -30.96 20.25 16.10
N TYR A 94 -29.90 19.92 15.37
CA TYR A 94 -29.46 18.53 15.19
C TYR A 94 -28.01 18.40 15.64
N ILE A 95 -27.72 17.38 16.46
CA ILE A 95 -26.36 16.96 16.80
C ILE A 95 -26.16 15.55 16.27
N ILE A 96 -25.19 15.37 15.41
CA ILE A 96 -24.86 14.08 14.76
C ILE A 96 -23.57 13.53 15.38
N PRO A 97 -23.63 12.38 16.07
CA PRO A 97 -22.43 11.69 16.52
C PRO A 97 -21.62 11.21 15.32
N ILE A 98 -20.33 11.53 15.28
CA ILE A 98 -19.41 11.15 14.20
C ILE A 98 -18.26 10.32 14.75
N VAL A 99 -17.80 9.33 13.98
CA VAL A 99 -16.60 8.55 14.23
C VAL A 99 -15.71 8.55 12.99
N PHE A 100 -14.41 8.70 13.20
CA PHE A 100 -13.40 8.54 12.15
C PHE A 100 -12.69 7.20 12.33
N HIS A 101 -12.76 6.35 11.31
CA HIS A 101 -12.02 5.11 11.20
C HIS A 101 -10.79 5.38 10.33
N VAL A 102 -9.63 5.53 10.95
CA VAL A 102 -8.38 5.79 10.24
C VAL A 102 -7.76 4.46 9.87
N ILE A 103 -7.89 4.09 8.59
CA ILE A 103 -7.28 2.88 8.05
C ILE A 103 -5.87 3.23 7.62
N HIS A 104 -4.87 2.57 8.19
CA HIS A 104 -3.48 2.97 7.98
C HIS A 104 -2.52 1.78 7.93
N ASP A 105 -1.38 2.00 7.30
CA ASP A 105 -0.22 1.11 7.30
C ASP A 105 1.00 1.83 7.89
N TYR A 106 0.78 2.54 9.00
CA TYR A 106 1.76 3.39 9.69
C TYR A 106 2.40 4.48 8.82
N GLY A 107 1.81 4.80 7.66
CA GLY A 107 2.26 5.87 6.79
C GLY A 107 1.64 7.24 7.13
N THR A 108 1.76 8.17 6.19
CA THR A 108 1.24 9.55 6.34
C THR A 108 -0.29 9.62 6.40
N GLU A 109 -0.98 8.55 6.02
CA GLU A 109 -2.44 8.39 6.13
C GLU A 109 -2.91 8.17 7.57
N ASN A 110 -2.01 7.77 8.50
CA ASN A 110 -2.29 7.71 9.93
C ASN A 110 -2.27 9.12 10.53
N ILE A 111 -3.24 9.93 10.09
CA ILE A 111 -3.33 11.34 10.43
C ILE A 111 -3.53 11.56 11.93
N SER A 112 -3.03 12.69 12.44
CA SER A 112 -3.09 13.01 13.87
C SER A 112 -4.52 13.31 14.35
N ASP A 113 -4.78 13.11 15.64
CA ASP A 113 -6.03 13.51 16.29
C ASP A 113 -6.28 15.02 16.09
N ALA A 114 -5.23 15.84 16.12
CA ALA A 114 -5.32 17.28 15.87
C ALA A 114 -5.88 17.60 14.47
N GLN A 115 -5.47 16.83 13.44
CA GLN A 115 -5.97 16.99 12.07
C GLN A 115 -7.46 16.61 11.97
N ILE A 116 -7.90 15.57 12.67
CA ILE A 116 -9.31 15.15 12.73
C ILE A 116 -10.14 16.21 13.50
N LEU A 117 -9.65 16.70 14.61
CA LEU A 117 -10.31 17.77 15.36
C LEU A 117 -10.45 19.07 14.54
N ASP A 118 -9.43 19.39 13.74
CA ASP A 118 -9.49 20.50 12.80
C ASP A 118 -10.57 20.27 11.73
N GLN A 119 -10.71 19.04 11.22
CA GLN A 119 -11.78 18.70 10.27
C GLN A 119 -13.16 18.83 10.89
N VAL A 120 -13.36 18.38 12.12
CA VAL A 120 -14.65 18.55 12.84
C VAL A 120 -14.96 20.03 13.04
N ARG A 121 -13.95 20.84 13.35
CA ARG A 121 -14.09 22.32 13.43
C ARG A 121 -14.52 22.92 12.09
N ILE A 122 -13.88 22.53 10.97
CA ILE A 122 -14.23 23.01 9.62
C ILE A 122 -15.66 22.60 9.30
N LEU A 123 -16.02 21.35 9.49
CA LEU A 123 -17.37 20.82 9.23
C LEU A 123 -18.44 21.62 9.99
N ASN A 124 -18.23 21.84 11.29
CA ASN A 124 -19.14 22.64 12.10
C ASN A 124 -19.17 24.13 11.69
N THR A 125 -18.04 24.68 11.29
CA THR A 125 -17.94 26.06 10.81
C THR A 125 -18.76 26.25 9.53
N ASP A 126 -18.66 25.33 8.59
CA ASP A 126 -19.37 25.38 7.31
C ASP A 126 -20.88 25.14 7.49
N TYR A 127 -21.29 24.09 8.21
CA TYR A 127 -22.70 23.76 8.45
C TYR A 127 -23.42 24.81 9.30
N ARG A 128 -22.70 25.52 10.19
CA ARG A 128 -23.22 26.58 11.01
C ARG A 128 -23.06 27.98 10.38
N ARG A 129 -22.59 28.04 9.12
CA ARG A 129 -22.33 29.33 8.41
C ARG A 129 -21.44 30.27 9.20
N LEU A 130 -20.42 29.76 9.87
CA LEU A 130 -19.44 30.52 10.67
C LEU A 130 -18.12 30.76 9.94
N ASN A 131 -17.98 30.25 8.72
CA ASN A 131 -16.80 30.42 7.90
C ASN A 131 -16.58 31.90 7.56
N ALA A 132 -15.33 32.35 7.73
CA ALA A 132 -14.97 33.76 7.56
C ALA A 132 -15.24 34.31 6.17
N ASP A 133 -15.23 33.45 5.15
CA ASP A 133 -15.45 33.79 3.74
C ASP A 133 -16.94 33.97 3.36
N THR A 134 -17.86 33.78 4.30
CA THR A 134 -19.30 34.15 4.11
C THR A 134 -19.52 35.61 3.74
N ILE A 135 -18.59 36.49 4.13
CA ILE A 135 -18.62 37.91 3.76
C ILE A 135 -18.47 38.15 2.24
N SER A 136 -17.93 37.15 1.51
CA SER A 136 -17.70 37.20 0.07
C SER A 136 -18.68 36.35 -0.71
N ILE A 137 -19.80 35.93 -0.11
CA ILE A 137 -20.90 35.28 -0.83
C ILE A 137 -21.49 36.32 -1.80
N SER A 138 -21.76 35.89 -3.04
CA SER A 138 -22.42 36.71 -4.04
C SER A 138 -23.72 37.33 -3.49
N PRO A 139 -24.00 38.62 -3.71
CA PRO A 139 -25.26 39.24 -3.31
C PRO A 139 -26.49 38.45 -3.76
N THR A 140 -26.43 37.78 -4.91
CA THR A 140 -27.50 36.94 -5.44
C THR A 140 -27.87 35.79 -4.49
N PHE A 141 -26.88 35.18 -3.81
CA PHE A 141 -27.08 34.02 -2.94
C PHE A 141 -27.07 34.37 -1.44
N LEU A 142 -26.75 35.61 -1.11
CA LEU A 142 -26.64 36.02 0.31
C LEU A 142 -27.94 35.80 1.09
N GLY A 143 -29.07 36.05 0.43
CA GLY A 143 -30.42 35.91 1.05
C GLY A 143 -30.86 34.47 1.28
N ILE A 144 -30.30 33.53 0.53
CA ILE A 144 -30.59 32.07 0.64
C ILE A 144 -29.51 31.28 1.37
N SER A 145 -28.35 31.91 1.63
CA SER A 145 -27.27 31.25 2.38
C SER A 145 -27.70 30.96 3.82
N SER A 146 -27.60 29.72 4.26
CA SER A 146 -28.24 29.22 5.48
C SER A 146 -27.25 28.71 6.53
N ASP A 147 -27.51 29.08 7.83
CA ASP A 147 -27.08 28.28 8.97
C ASP A 147 -27.95 27.00 9.01
N THR A 148 -27.37 25.87 8.75
CA THR A 148 -28.10 24.58 8.73
C THR A 148 -28.51 24.14 10.15
N LYS A 149 -27.95 24.72 11.20
CA LYS A 149 -28.13 24.32 12.61
C LYS A 149 -27.85 22.85 12.89
N ILE A 150 -27.03 22.22 12.04
CA ILE A 150 -26.49 20.88 12.23
C ILE A 150 -25.09 20.99 12.82
N GLU A 151 -24.81 20.22 13.85
CA GLU A 151 -23.52 20.14 14.53
C GLU A 151 -23.04 18.70 14.60
N PHE A 152 -21.76 18.48 14.38
CA PHE A 152 -21.12 17.18 14.44
C PHE A 152 -20.24 17.10 15.68
N ARG A 153 -20.37 16.05 16.46
CA ARG A 153 -19.56 15.82 17.65
C ARG A 153 -18.95 14.43 17.61
N LEU A 154 -17.65 14.34 17.90
CA LEU A 154 -16.98 13.04 18.06
C LEU A 154 -17.68 12.24 19.16
N ALA A 155 -17.92 10.97 18.88
CA ALA A 155 -18.51 10.05 19.86
C ALA A 155 -17.58 9.88 21.06
N ASN A 156 -18.16 9.81 22.25
CA ASN A 156 -17.44 9.57 23.52
C ASN A 156 -17.72 8.17 24.10
N ILE A 157 -18.67 7.45 23.52
CA ILE A 157 -19.03 6.07 23.86
C ILE A 157 -19.07 5.29 22.55
N ASP A 158 -18.36 4.13 22.51
CA ASP A 158 -18.34 3.23 21.38
C ASP A 158 -19.59 2.31 21.32
N PRO A 159 -19.82 1.51 20.27
CA PRO A 159 -20.96 0.60 20.20
C PRO A 159 -21.09 -0.41 21.35
N ASN A 160 -19.98 -0.72 22.03
CA ASN A 160 -19.93 -1.67 23.16
C ASN A 160 -20.11 -0.99 24.51
N GLY A 161 -20.29 0.34 24.54
CA GLY A 161 -20.43 1.12 25.75
C GLY A 161 -19.14 1.56 26.41
N ASN A 162 -18.00 1.37 25.73
CA ASN A 162 -16.69 1.79 26.25
C ASN A 162 -16.40 3.25 25.90
N CYS A 163 -15.49 3.85 26.69
CA CYS A 163 -14.97 5.18 26.40
C CYS A 163 -14.24 5.21 25.04
N THR A 164 -14.48 6.26 24.25
CA THR A 164 -13.77 6.55 23.00
C THR A 164 -13.58 8.06 22.84
N ASN A 165 -12.63 8.48 22.04
CA ASN A 165 -12.47 9.86 21.56
C ASN A 165 -13.10 10.06 20.17
N GLY A 166 -13.87 9.09 19.67
CA GLY A 166 -14.47 9.14 18.35
C GLY A 166 -13.50 8.93 17.18
N ILE A 167 -12.28 8.45 17.50
CA ILE A 167 -11.25 8.11 16.51
C ILE A 167 -10.86 6.65 16.74
N ASP A 168 -11.01 5.85 15.71
CA ASP A 168 -10.70 4.43 15.69
C ASP A 168 -9.56 4.19 14.69
N ARG A 169 -8.43 3.64 15.14
CA ARG A 169 -7.24 3.43 14.29
C ARG A 169 -7.12 1.96 13.96
N ILE A 170 -7.10 1.66 12.67
CA ILE A 170 -7.14 0.29 12.14
C ILE A 170 -5.94 0.07 11.24
N PHE A 171 -5.03 -0.80 11.67
CA PHE A 171 -3.90 -1.21 10.86
C PHE A 171 -4.36 -2.18 9.77
N SER A 172 -4.27 -1.76 8.50
CA SER A 172 -4.67 -2.58 7.34
C SER A 172 -4.14 -2.00 6.03
N SER A 173 -3.76 -2.88 5.10
CA SER A 173 -3.42 -2.54 3.71
C SER A 173 -4.62 -2.06 2.89
N GLU A 174 -5.85 -2.28 3.36
CA GLU A 174 -7.07 -1.75 2.74
C GLU A 174 -7.06 -0.22 2.59
N THR A 175 -6.16 0.47 3.30
CA THR A 175 -5.92 1.91 3.14
C THR A 175 -5.51 2.30 1.71
N TYR A 176 -4.89 1.40 0.96
CA TYR A 176 -4.43 1.65 -0.41
C TYR A 176 -5.52 1.39 -1.47
N ILE A 177 -6.57 0.64 -1.13
CA ILE A 177 -7.66 0.27 -2.04
C ILE A 177 -8.77 1.32 -1.99
N GLY A 178 -9.27 1.65 -0.81
CA GLY A 178 -10.23 2.71 -0.57
C GLY A 178 -11.58 2.49 -1.25
N ASP A 179 -12.10 1.27 -1.20
CA ASP A 179 -13.44 0.93 -1.66
C ASP A 179 -14.36 0.52 -0.50
N ASP A 180 -15.47 -0.13 -0.79
CA ASP A 180 -16.39 -0.58 0.25
C ASP A 180 -15.79 -1.66 1.16
N ASP A 181 -14.81 -2.44 0.70
CA ASP A 181 -14.16 -3.46 1.53
C ASP A 181 -13.15 -2.82 2.50
N SER A 182 -12.68 -1.63 2.20
CA SER A 182 -11.89 -0.79 3.11
C SER A 182 -12.70 -0.19 4.27
N LYS A 183 -14.04 -0.29 4.26
CA LYS A 183 -14.91 0.19 5.34
C LYS A 183 -14.93 -0.78 6.53
N LEU A 184 -13.77 -0.91 7.16
CA LEU A 184 -13.53 -1.82 8.28
C LEU A 184 -14.15 -1.30 9.58
N ASN A 185 -14.46 -2.21 10.50
CA ASN A 185 -14.91 -1.91 11.87
C ASN A 185 -16.07 -0.90 11.96
N TYR A 186 -17.06 -1.03 11.07
CA TYR A 186 -18.19 -0.11 11.03
C TYR A 186 -18.94 -0.06 12.37
N TRP A 187 -19.38 1.15 12.76
CA TRP A 187 -20.26 1.37 13.90
C TRP A 187 -21.72 1.48 13.43
N PRO A 188 -22.72 1.12 14.27
CA PRO A 188 -24.12 1.11 13.87
C PRO A 188 -24.58 2.46 13.27
N ARG A 189 -24.99 2.45 11.99
CA ARG A 189 -25.35 3.67 11.22
C ARG A 189 -26.52 4.46 11.79
N ASN A 190 -27.35 3.82 12.64
CA ASN A 190 -28.44 4.48 13.35
C ASN A 190 -27.96 5.28 14.57
N LYS A 191 -26.68 5.12 14.95
CA LYS A 191 -26.09 5.84 16.10
C LYS A 191 -24.99 6.80 15.66
N TYR A 192 -24.22 6.44 14.63
CA TYR A 192 -23.01 7.19 14.25
C TYR A 192 -22.97 7.45 12.75
N LEU A 193 -22.47 8.63 12.37
CA LEU A 193 -21.93 8.86 11.04
C LEU A 193 -20.52 8.28 11.00
N ASN A 194 -20.33 7.23 10.20
CA ASN A 194 -19.02 6.62 9.97
C ASN A 194 -18.27 7.36 8.88
N VAL A 195 -17.02 7.73 9.14
CA VAL A 195 -16.11 8.32 8.17
C VAL A 195 -14.83 7.48 8.14
N TRP A 196 -14.57 6.77 7.04
CA TRP A 196 -13.35 6.02 6.83
C TRP A 196 -12.33 6.89 6.12
N VAL A 197 -11.14 6.99 6.72
CA VAL A 197 -10.01 7.75 6.20
C VAL A 197 -8.98 6.78 5.65
N VAL A 198 -8.61 6.93 4.37
CA VAL A 198 -7.72 6.02 3.65
C VAL A 198 -6.60 6.76 2.93
N LYS A 199 -5.57 6.05 2.49
CA LYS A 199 -4.46 6.61 1.71
C LYS A 199 -4.87 7.00 0.30
N SER A 200 -5.65 6.16 -0.36
CA SER A 200 -6.11 6.34 -1.74
C SER A 200 -7.47 5.69 -1.95
N ILE A 201 -8.13 6.06 -3.02
CA ILE A 201 -9.38 5.46 -3.49
C ILE A 201 -9.16 4.99 -4.93
N GLY A 202 -9.44 3.71 -5.20
CA GLY A 202 -9.03 3.03 -6.44
C GLY A 202 -9.55 3.64 -7.75
N ASN A 203 -10.63 4.44 -7.70
CA ASN A 203 -11.14 5.16 -8.87
C ASN A 203 -10.59 6.59 -9.00
N GLY A 204 -9.62 6.99 -8.17
CA GLY A 204 -9.05 8.34 -8.16
C GLY A 204 -9.96 9.42 -7.59
N ALA A 205 -10.97 9.07 -6.80
CA ALA A 205 -11.83 10.03 -6.12
C ALA A 205 -11.18 10.57 -4.83
N ALA A 206 -11.60 11.78 -4.41
CA ALA A 206 -11.24 12.35 -3.11
C ALA A 206 -11.99 11.68 -1.97
N GLY A 207 -13.24 11.33 -2.21
CA GLY A 207 -14.15 10.68 -1.29
C GLY A 207 -15.43 10.26 -2.01
N TYR A 208 -16.26 9.49 -1.31
CA TYR A 208 -17.65 9.27 -1.70
C TYR A 208 -18.52 8.95 -0.49
N ALA A 209 -19.80 9.26 -0.61
CA ALA A 209 -20.84 8.96 0.37
C ALA A 209 -21.97 8.16 -0.26
N TYR A 210 -22.74 7.48 0.58
CA TYR A 210 -24.03 6.95 0.17
C TYR A 210 -25.16 7.90 0.56
N LEU A 211 -26.04 8.22 -0.39
CA LEU A 211 -27.30 8.89 -0.10
C LEU A 211 -28.18 7.99 0.79
N PRO A 212 -29.12 8.55 1.56
CA PRO A 212 -29.97 7.75 2.44
C PRO A 212 -30.67 6.60 1.72
N GLY A 213 -30.45 5.37 2.18
CA GLY A 213 -31.06 4.16 1.62
C GLY A 213 -30.34 3.54 0.41
N THR A 214 -29.28 4.16 -0.14
CA THR A 214 -28.59 3.64 -1.34
C THR A 214 -27.39 2.74 -1.04
N ALA A 215 -26.95 2.66 0.21
CA ALA A 215 -25.86 1.77 0.59
C ALA A 215 -26.26 0.29 0.43
N PRO A 216 -25.39 -0.57 -0.18
CA PRO A 216 -25.71 -1.98 -0.41
C PRO A 216 -25.89 -2.77 0.90
N SER A 217 -25.37 -2.29 2.00
CA SER A 217 -25.59 -2.82 3.35
C SER A 217 -25.41 -1.76 4.42
N ALA A 218 -25.86 -2.04 5.63
CA ALA A 218 -25.70 -1.14 6.76
C ALA A 218 -24.21 -0.90 7.14
N SER A 219 -23.37 -1.90 6.90
CA SER A 219 -21.93 -1.83 7.17
C SER A 219 -21.15 -0.96 6.18
N LYS A 220 -21.74 -0.71 5.00
CA LYS A 220 -21.10 0.12 3.96
C LYS A 220 -21.62 1.57 3.97
N ASP A 221 -22.66 1.87 4.80
CA ASP A 221 -23.27 3.19 4.89
C ASP A 221 -22.39 4.17 5.67
N GLY A 222 -22.06 5.28 5.03
CA GLY A 222 -21.19 6.33 5.55
C GLY A 222 -20.33 6.92 4.45
N ILE A 223 -19.21 7.53 4.84
CA ILE A 223 -18.31 8.28 3.97
C ILE A 223 -16.93 7.61 3.98
N ILE A 224 -16.31 7.45 2.82
CA ILE A 224 -14.89 7.14 2.71
C ILE A 224 -14.18 8.32 2.03
N ILE A 225 -13.00 8.69 2.52
CA ILE A 225 -12.30 9.90 2.08
C ILE A 225 -10.78 9.74 2.20
N VAL A 226 -10.05 10.33 1.26
CA VAL A 226 -8.59 10.33 1.25
C VAL A 226 -8.04 11.20 2.40
N SER A 227 -7.04 10.72 3.11
CA SER A 227 -6.44 11.35 4.30
C SER A 227 -5.95 12.78 4.09
N THR A 228 -5.46 13.11 2.88
CA THR A 228 -4.99 14.46 2.50
C THR A 228 -6.14 15.45 2.26
N TYR A 229 -7.39 14.97 2.25
CA TYR A 229 -8.61 15.78 2.14
C TYR A 229 -9.30 15.99 3.49
N ILE A 230 -8.67 15.56 4.60
CA ILE A 230 -9.12 15.75 5.97
C ILE A 230 -8.35 16.90 6.61
N GLY A 231 -9.07 17.92 7.09
CA GLY A 231 -8.50 19.06 7.80
C GLY A 231 -7.70 20.01 6.92
N SER A 232 -7.20 21.06 7.54
CA SER A 232 -6.36 22.09 6.91
C SER A 232 -4.93 22.13 7.45
N ILE A 233 -4.59 21.20 8.36
CA ILE A 233 -3.28 21.07 9.00
C ILE A 233 -2.72 19.65 8.81
N GLY A 234 -1.47 19.43 9.19
CA GLY A 234 -0.82 18.12 9.03
C GLY A 234 -0.63 17.76 7.55
N THR A 235 -1.15 16.64 7.12
CA THR A 235 -1.16 16.21 5.70
C THR A 235 -2.34 16.80 4.92
N GLY A 236 -3.29 17.47 5.60
CA GLY A 236 -4.44 18.13 4.99
C GLY A 236 -4.07 19.42 4.27
N ASN A 237 -5.00 19.91 3.46
CA ASN A 237 -4.81 21.14 2.66
C ASN A 237 -6.04 22.06 2.82
N PRO A 238 -5.87 23.36 3.14
CA PRO A 238 -6.97 24.30 3.24
C PRO A 238 -7.90 24.36 2.03
N GLN A 239 -7.38 24.11 0.82
CA GLN A 239 -8.16 24.15 -0.42
C GLN A 239 -9.08 22.92 -0.58
N THR A 240 -8.69 21.77 -0.02
CA THR A 240 -9.44 20.51 -0.12
C THR A 240 -10.18 20.14 1.15
N SER A 241 -9.98 20.90 2.24
CA SER A 241 -10.54 20.60 3.58
C SER A 241 -12.07 20.60 3.65
N ARG A 242 -12.75 21.16 2.64
CA ARG A 242 -14.22 21.16 2.51
C ARG A 242 -14.78 19.94 1.78
N ALA A 243 -13.94 18.99 1.36
CA ALA A 243 -14.41 17.76 0.74
C ALA A 243 -15.33 16.96 1.69
N LEU A 244 -15.00 16.86 2.97
CA LEU A 244 -15.90 16.19 3.92
C LEU A 244 -17.22 16.96 4.11
N THR A 245 -17.22 18.29 4.05
CA THR A 245 -18.45 19.12 4.07
C THR A 245 -19.35 18.74 2.89
N HIS A 246 -18.79 18.55 1.71
CA HIS A 246 -19.47 18.09 0.50
C HIS A 246 -20.03 16.67 0.66
N GLU A 247 -19.21 15.70 1.06
CA GLU A 247 -19.62 14.31 1.22
C GLU A 247 -20.73 14.13 2.29
N VAL A 248 -20.67 14.90 3.37
CA VAL A 248 -21.75 14.94 4.37
C VAL A 248 -23.05 15.50 3.77
N GLY A 249 -22.97 16.41 2.80
CA GLY A 249 -24.13 16.87 2.03
C GLY A 249 -24.83 15.69 1.34
N HIS A 250 -24.09 14.80 0.66
CA HIS A 250 -24.63 13.57 0.06
C HIS A 250 -25.21 12.63 1.11
N PHE A 251 -24.50 12.42 2.22
CA PHE A 251 -25.01 11.61 3.33
C PHE A 251 -26.36 12.12 3.88
N LEU A 252 -26.62 13.44 3.76
CA LEU A 252 -27.84 14.11 4.15
C LEU A 252 -28.80 14.39 2.96
N ASN A 253 -28.70 13.60 1.90
CA ASN A 253 -29.61 13.59 0.73
C ASN A 253 -29.47 14.77 -0.23
N LEU A 254 -28.35 15.45 -0.27
CA LEU A 254 -28.07 16.42 -1.32
C LEU A 254 -27.40 15.72 -2.51
N THR A 255 -27.78 16.06 -3.72
CA THR A 255 -27.05 15.75 -4.95
C THR A 255 -26.15 16.90 -5.35
N HIS A 256 -25.28 16.73 -6.35
CA HIS A 256 -24.58 17.85 -6.94
C HIS A 256 -25.55 18.89 -7.47
N VAL A 257 -25.20 20.18 -7.42
CA VAL A 257 -26.10 21.25 -7.89
C VAL A 257 -26.47 21.17 -9.38
N TRP A 258 -25.70 20.43 -10.18
CA TRP A 258 -26.01 20.10 -11.60
C TRP A 258 -26.74 18.75 -11.76
N GLY A 259 -27.06 18.04 -10.69
CA GLY A 259 -27.77 16.77 -10.67
C GLY A 259 -26.84 15.55 -10.53
N LEU A 260 -27.36 14.36 -10.89
CA LEU A 260 -26.70 13.07 -10.74
C LEU A 260 -25.75 12.77 -11.93
N SER A 261 -24.70 13.52 -12.08
CA SER A 261 -23.69 13.31 -13.10
C SER A 261 -22.32 13.62 -12.52
N ASN A 262 -21.36 12.74 -12.74
CA ASN A 262 -19.98 12.97 -12.32
C ASN A 262 -19.17 13.80 -13.32
N SER A 263 -19.83 14.45 -14.26
CA SER A 263 -19.20 15.20 -15.35
C SER A 263 -19.65 16.67 -15.30
N PRO A 264 -19.12 17.49 -14.38
CA PRO A 264 -19.39 18.92 -14.39
C PRO A 264 -18.91 19.53 -15.70
N GLY A 265 -19.60 20.59 -16.13
CA GLY A 265 -19.26 21.31 -17.37
C GLY A 265 -19.79 20.70 -18.67
N VAL A 266 -20.48 19.55 -18.62
CA VAL A 266 -20.97 18.85 -19.82
C VAL A 266 -22.37 19.33 -20.23
N THR A 267 -23.32 19.28 -19.30
CA THR A 267 -24.73 19.68 -19.53
C THR A 267 -25.28 20.47 -18.36
N CYS A 268 -26.22 21.37 -18.64
CA CYS A 268 -26.97 22.07 -17.60
C CYS A 268 -28.00 21.13 -16.95
N GLY A 269 -28.04 21.15 -15.63
CA GLY A 269 -28.95 20.35 -14.82
C GLY A 269 -29.25 21.03 -13.50
N ASN A 270 -29.96 20.39 -12.61
CA ASN A 270 -30.24 20.86 -11.25
C ASN A 270 -30.33 19.71 -10.25
N ASP A 271 -30.31 20.05 -8.97
CA ASP A 271 -30.38 19.10 -7.85
C ASP A 271 -31.83 18.89 -7.34
N GLY A 272 -32.84 19.46 -8.01
CA GLY A 272 -34.23 19.41 -7.58
C GLY A 272 -34.53 20.27 -6.33
N VAL A 273 -33.60 21.15 -5.90
CA VAL A 273 -33.83 22.11 -4.81
C VAL A 273 -34.27 23.45 -5.41
N THR A 274 -35.36 23.99 -4.89
CA THR A 274 -36.07 25.13 -5.52
C THR A 274 -35.25 26.42 -5.57
N ASP A 275 -34.34 26.66 -4.61
CA ASP A 275 -33.53 27.86 -4.51
C ASP A 275 -32.09 27.72 -5.03
N THR A 276 -31.75 26.59 -5.64
CA THR A 276 -30.52 26.40 -6.38
C THR A 276 -30.78 26.58 -7.86
N PRO A 277 -30.04 27.46 -8.56
CA PRO A 277 -30.25 27.66 -9.99
C PRO A 277 -29.72 26.48 -10.82
N VAL A 278 -30.27 26.28 -12.01
CA VAL A 278 -29.74 25.35 -13.00
C VAL A 278 -28.30 25.73 -13.32
N THR A 279 -27.39 24.78 -13.25
CA THR A 279 -25.96 24.95 -13.51
C THR A 279 -25.39 23.81 -14.34
N LYS A 280 -24.28 24.04 -15.01
CA LYS A 280 -23.52 22.98 -15.67
C LYS A 280 -22.54 22.24 -14.75
N GLY A 281 -22.32 22.76 -13.53
CA GLY A 281 -21.25 22.35 -12.63
C GLY A 281 -19.87 22.92 -13.05
N TRP A 282 -19.01 23.16 -12.06
CA TRP A 282 -17.73 23.84 -12.24
C TRP A 282 -16.62 23.12 -11.47
N ALA A 283 -15.59 22.65 -12.16
CA ALA A 283 -14.41 22.06 -11.53
C ALA A 283 -13.41 23.09 -11.00
N ASN A 284 -13.58 24.38 -11.36
CA ASN A 284 -12.71 25.49 -10.92
C ASN A 284 -13.53 26.72 -10.55
N CYS A 285 -12.89 27.74 -9.98
CA CYS A 285 -13.52 29.04 -9.70
C CYS A 285 -13.47 29.93 -10.94
N PRO A 286 -14.56 30.07 -11.71
CA PRO A 286 -14.58 31.00 -12.82
C PRO A 286 -14.57 32.46 -12.32
N ALA A 287 -14.21 33.39 -13.19
CA ALA A 287 -14.47 34.80 -12.95
C ALA A 287 -15.99 35.02 -12.80
N PHE A 288 -16.38 35.91 -11.90
CA PHE A 288 -17.80 36.19 -11.53
C PHE A 288 -18.72 36.35 -12.78
N ASN A 289 -18.24 36.94 -13.86
CA ASN A 289 -19.00 37.18 -15.08
C ASN A 289 -19.13 35.94 -16.00
N ALA A 290 -18.47 34.83 -15.67
CA ALA A 290 -18.50 33.60 -16.48
C ALA A 290 -19.53 32.58 -16.00
N SER A 291 -20.18 32.81 -14.86
CA SER A 291 -21.12 31.88 -14.22
C SER A 291 -22.58 32.05 -14.67
N HIS A 292 -22.80 32.41 -15.95
CA HIS A 292 -24.13 32.59 -16.56
C HIS A 292 -24.27 31.72 -17.83
N ILE A 293 -23.87 30.45 -17.76
CA ILE A 293 -23.82 29.61 -18.95
C ILE A 293 -25.16 28.96 -19.26
N CYS A 294 -25.85 28.45 -18.25
CA CYS A 294 -27.14 27.78 -18.43
C CYS A 294 -28.31 28.75 -18.65
N ASN A 295 -28.21 29.94 -18.08
CA ASN A 295 -29.15 31.02 -18.30
C ASN A 295 -28.43 32.37 -18.23
N ALA A 296 -28.45 33.13 -19.32
CA ALA A 296 -27.75 34.43 -19.41
C ALA A 296 -28.17 35.48 -18.36
N ASN A 297 -29.34 35.31 -17.71
CA ASN A 297 -29.87 36.23 -16.72
C ASN A 297 -29.79 35.69 -15.28
N ILE A 298 -29.29 34.45 -15.07
CA ILE A 298 -29.25 33.80 -13.76
C ILE A 298 -27.81 33.36 -13.49
N GLU A 299 -27.26 33.86 -12.36
CA GLU A 299 -25.96 33.44 -11.86
C GLU A 299 -26.02 31.98 -11.36
N GLU A 300 -25.09 31.15 -11.77
CA GLU A 300 -24.92 29.79 -11.26
C GLU A 300 -24.25 29.81 -9.90
N ASN A 301 -24.70 28.97 -8.96
CA ASN A 301 -24.21 28.99 -7.58
C ASN A 301 -22.90 28.18 -7.42
N ILE A 302 -21.80 28.68 -7.97
CA ILE A 302 -20.46 28.09 -7.85
C ILE A 302 -19.93 28.12 -6.41
N GLN A 303 -20.58 28.84 -5.49
CA GLN A 303 -20.20 28.97 -4.09
C GLN A 303 -20.89 27.95 -3.18
N ASN A 304 -21.67 27.06 -3.77
CA ASN A 304 -22.38 26.01 -3.04
C ASN A 304 -21.43 24.88 -2.65
N TYR A 305 -21.58 24.32 -1.45
CA TYR A 305 -20.73 23.17 -1.02
C TYR A 305 -20.96 21.91 -1.84
N MET A 306 -22.07 21.78 -2.57
CA MET A 306 -22.33 20.66 -3.49
C MET A 306 -21.77 20.89 -4.90
N GLU A 307 -20.88 21.87 -5.09
CA GLU A 307 -20.11 22.14 -6.30
C GLU A 307 -18.71 21.53 -6.19
N TYR A 308 -18.03 21.31 -7.35
CA TYR A 308 -16.64 20.88 -7.36
C TYR A 308 -15.63 22.05 -7.32
N SER A 309 -16.13 23.28 -7.46
CA SER A 309 -15.28 24.46 -7.36
C SER A 309 -14.66 24.59 -5.97
N TYR A 310 -13.43 25.07 -5.86
CA TYR A 310 -12.77 25.33 -4.59
C TYR A 310 -13.13 26.69 -3.95
N CYS A 311 -14.12 27.39 -4.51
CA CYS A 311 -14.68 28.63 -3.92
C CYS A 311 -15.99 28.41 -3.16
N THR A 312 -16.30 27.19 -2.80
CA THR A 312 -17.50 26.82 -2.04
C THR A 312 -17.48 27.44 -0.64
N LYS A 313 -18.62 27.94 -0.17
CA LYS A 313 -18.73 28.60 1.13
C LYS A 313 -20.14 28.66 1.72
N MET A 314 -21.13 28.01 1.10
CA MET A 314 -22.50 28.04 1.59
C MET A 314 -23.33 26.82 1.21
N PHE A 315 -24.31 26.51 2.04
CA PHE A 315 -25.53 25.78 1.66
C PHE A 315 -26.68 26.74 1.49
N SER A 316 -27.66 26.39 0.65
CA SER A 316 -28.89 27.13 0.52
C SER A 316 -29.91 26.77 1.61
N THR A 317 -30.94 27.56 1.70
CA THR A 317 -32.03 27.30 2.64
C THR A 317 -32.89 26.10 2.22
N GLY A 318 -33.10 25.89 0.92
CA GLY A 318 -33.74 24.69 0.39
C GLY A 318 -32.93 23.43 0.66
N GLN A 319 -31.60 23.49 0.48
CA GLN A 319 -30.71 22.39 0.85
C GLN A 319 -30.78 22.05 2.34
N ARG A 320 -30.84 23.04 3.23
CA ARG A 320 -31.11 22.81 4.67
C ARG A 320 -32.40 22.04 4.89
N THR A 321 -33.49 22.45 4.23
CA THR A 321 -34.80 21.77 4.35
C THR A 321 -34.68 20.30 3.91
N ARG A 322 -34.00 20.02 2.80
CA ARG A 322 -33.75 18.65 2.33
C ARG A 322 -32.92 17.83 3.32
N MET A 323 -31.88 18.39 3.92
CA MET A 323 -31.13 17.74 4.99
C MET A 323 -32.02 17.41 6.20
N TYR A 324 -32.93 18.30 6.57
CA TYR A 324 -33.89 18.08 7.67
C TYR A 324 -34.87 16.95 7.34
N SER A 325 -35.39 16.91 6.10
CA SER A 325 -36.22 15.81 5.62
C SER A 325 -35.46 14.48 5.70
N ALA A 326 -34.18 14.46 5.32
CA ALA A 326 -33.33 13.28 5.47
C ALA A 326 -33.19 12.85 6.94
N LEU A 327 -32.91 13.80 7.85
CA LEU A 327 -32.78 13.53 9.29
C LEU A 327 -34.12 13.16 9.95
N GLY A 328 -35.25 13.46 9.33
CA GLY A 328 -36.58 12.98 9.73
C GLY A 328 -36.97 11.63 9.15
N SER A 329 -36.23 11.14 8.14
CA SER A 329 -36.54 9.95 7.38
C SER A 329 -36.01 8.67 8.01
N ASN A 330 -36.74 7.57 7.85
CA ASN A 330 -36.27 6.23 8.21
C ASN A 330 -35.23 5.65 7.20
N LEU A 331 -35.02 6.29 6.05
CA LEU A 331 -34.06 5.87 5.05
C LEU A 331 -32.64 5.92 5.61
N GLY A 332 -31.91 4.82 5.49
CA GLY A 332 -30.62 4.70 6.14
C GLY A 332 -30.64 4.93 7.65
N GLN A 333 -31.82 4.93 8.28
CA GLN A 333 -32.02 5.17 9.72
C GLN A 333 -31.55 6.57 10.18
N ARG A 334 -31.55 7.58 9.28
CA ARG A 334 -31.09 8.93 9.58
C ARG A 334 -31.88 9.59 10.71
N ASN A 335 -33.17 9.26 10.86
CA ASN A 335 -34.03 9.79 11.93
C ASN A 335 -33.64 9.39 13.35
N GLN A 336 -32.74 8.43 13.49
CA GLN A 336 -32.25 8.00 14.82
C GLN A 336 -30.96 8.73 15.24
N LEU A 337 -30.20 9.31 14.29
CA LEU A 337 -28.90 9.91 14.55
C LEU A 337 -28.96 11.06 15.56
N SER A 338 -29.95 11.96 15.41
CA SER A 338 -30.04 13.18 16.22
C SER A 338 -31.20 13.12 17.22
N THR A 339 -31.28 12.06 18.00
CA THR A 339 -32.22 11.93 19.11
C THR A 339 -31.53 12.10 20.45
N VAL A 340 -32.24 12.63 21.45
CA VAL A 340 -31.72 12.78 22.82
C VAL A 340 -31.22 11.44 23.39
N THR A 341 -31.94 10.36 23.08
CA THR A 341 -31.55 9.00 23.48
C THR A 341 -30.22 8.61 22.83
N ASN A 342 -30.02 8.90 21.54
CA ASN A 342 -28.78 8.60 20.85
C ASN A 342 -27.61 9.48 21.34
N TRP A 343 -27.87 10.76 21.64
CA TRP A 343 -26.83 11.63 22.22
C TRP A 343 -26.30 11.09 23.55
N ALA A 344 -27.19 10.56 24.40
CA ALA A 344 -26.79 9.91 25.64
C ALA A 344 -26.05 8.58 25.39
N ALA A 345 -26.53 7.78 24.43
CA ALA A 345 -25.93 6.47 24.08
C ALA A 345 -24.55 6.59 23.44
N THR A 346 -24.26 7.69 22.77
CA THR A 346 -22.98 7.97 22.10
C THR A 346 -22.09 8.94 22.89
N GLY A 347 -22.61 9.47 24.01
CA GLY A 347 -21.87 10.37 24.90
C GLY A 347 -21.63 11.77 24.35
N VAL A 348 -22.26 12.15 23.24
CA VAL A 348 -22.05 13.48 22.62
C VAL A 348 -22.73 14.62 23.38
N ASN A 349 -23.56 14.32 24.38
CA ASN A 349 -24.11 15.30 25.34
C ASN A 349 -23.14 15.65 26.48
N ASN A 350 -22.02 14.93 26.62
CA ASN A 350 -20.99 15.19 27.61
C ASN A 350 -20.13 16.40 27.18
N ASN A 351 -19.96 17.36 28.08
CA ASN A 351 -19.08 18.49 27.85
C ASN A 351 -18.42 18.92 29.19
N PRO A 352 -17.13 18.75 29.40
CA PRO A 352 -16.15 18.26 28.43
C PRO A 352 -16.27 16.75 28.13
N PRO A 353 -15.70 16.27 26.99
CA PRO A 353 -15.61 14.83 26.69
C PRO A 353 -14.88 14.03 27.77
N ASN A 354 -15.23 12.79 27.93
CA ASN A 354 -14.54 11.90 28.87
C ASN A 354 -13.07 11.68 28.43
N THR A 355 -12.15 11.68 29.38
CA THR A 355 -10.78 11.23 29.13
C THR A 355 -10.74 9.71 29.16
N CYS A 356 -10.32 9.09 28.06
CA CYS A 356 -10.19 7.63 27.98
C CYS A 356 -8.80 7.16 28.40
N ALA A 357 -8.69 5.90 28.82
CA ALA A 357 -7.40 5.24 28.89
C ALA A 357 -6.76 5.16 27.49
N PRO A 358 -5.41 5.26 27.39
CA PRO A 358 -4.75 5.10 26.11
C PRO A 358 -4.91 3.68 25.56
N THR A 359 -4.83 3.53 24.25
CA THR A 359 -4.54 2.27 23.58
C THR A 359 -3.06 2.30 23.20
N ALA A 360 -2.26 1.43 23.80
CA ALA A 360 -0.82 1.41 23.58
C ALA A 360 -0.50 1.02 22.15
N ASP A 361 0.36 1.81 21.50
CA ASP A 361 0.97 1.50 20.22
C ASP A 361 2.33 2.19 20.12
N PHE A 362 3.26 1.60 19.33
CA PHE A 362 4.59 2.15 19.15
C PHE A 362 5.24 1.68 17.86
N LEU A 363 6.16 2.48 17.35
CA LEU A 363 7.02 2.13 16.22
C LEU A 363 8.49 2.30 16.58
N PRO A 364 9.38 1.46 16.01
CA PRO A 364 10.78 1.82 15.93
C PRO A 364 10.94 2.95 14.92
N SER A 365 11.52 4.09 15.32
CA SER A 365 11.86 5.19 14.41
C SER A 365 13.06 4.86 13.53
N ASP A 366 13.86 3.86 13.95
CA ASP A 366 15.02 3.34 13.27
C ASP A 366 14.79 1.90 12.76
N LYS A 367 15.81 1.36 12.12
CA LYS A 367 15.77 -0.01 11.62
C LYS A 367 15.90 -1.01 12.76
N VAL A 368 15.06 -2.03 12.73
CA VAL A 368 15.06 -3.13 13.71
C VAL A 368 16.13 -4.21 13.45
N PHE A 369 16.85 -4.12 12.33
CA PHE A 369 18.01 -4.95 12.01
C PHE A 369 19.28 -4.17 12.34
N ILE A 370 20.03 -4.64 13.33
CA ILE A 370 21.24 -3.98 13.82
C ILE A 370 22.36 -4.98 14.08
N CYS A 371 23.61 -4.51 14.10
CA CYS A 371 24.74 -5.27 14.65
C CYS A 371 24.73 -5.22 16.18
N VAL A 372 25.41 -6.17 16.81
CA VAL A 372 25.80 -6.08 18.23
C VAL A 372 26.42 -4.73 18.54
N GLY A 373 25.96 -4.07 19.59
CA GLY A 373 26.34 -2.70 19.99
C GLY A 373 25.55 -1.59 19.29
N GLY A 374 24.65 -1.93 18.37
CA GLY A 374 23.74 -0.97 17.74
C GLY A 374 22.60 -0.55 18.64
N SER A 375 21.97 0.60 18.32
CA SER A 375 20.81 1.14 19.05
C SER A 375 19.56 1.19 18.17
N VAL A 376 18.41 1.14 18.81
CA VAL A 376 17.08 1.36 18.22
C VAL A 376 16.35 2.39 19.07
N THR A 377 15.74 3.38 18.40
CA THR A 377 14.84 4.36 19.03
C THR A 377 13.41 3.90 18.84
N PHE A 378 12.57 4.06 19.86
CA PHE A 378 11.16 3.70 19.82
C PHE A 378 10.31 4.94 20.06
N ASP A 379 9.29 5.17 19.22
CA ASP A 379 8.33 6.26 19.35
C ASP A 379 7.00 5.73 19.87
N ASP A 380 6.50 6.32 20.95
CA ASP A 380 5.13 6.11 21.39
C ASP A 380 4.15 6.77 20.39
N ILE A 381 3.26 5.96 19.84
CA ILE A 381 2.15 6.38 18.99
C ILE A 381 0.80 5.93 19.58
N SER A 382 0.75 5.76 20.89
CA SER A 382 -0.49 5.41 21.61
C SER A 382 -1.60 6.44 21.32
N TRP A 383 -2.80 5.95 21.20
CA TRP A 383 -3.96 6.73 20.74
C TRP A 383 -5.17 6.60 21.68
N LYS A 384 -6.31 7.22 21.35
CA LYS A 384 -7.58 7.26 22.10
C LYS A 384 -7.52 8.14 23.35
N GLY A 385 -6.58 7.94 24.25
CA GLY A 385 -6.29 8.81 25.40
C GLY A 385 -4.80 9.15 25.41
N HIS A 386 -4.45 10.42 25.63
CA HIS A 386 -3.04 10.80 25.71
C HIS A 386 -2.37 10.16 26.94
N PRO A 387 -1.28 9.38 26.76
CA PRO A 387 -0.50 8.89 27.87
C PRO A 387 0.12 10.05 28.68
N THR A 388 0.19 9.87 29.99
CA THR A 388 0.95 10.75 30.89
C THR A 388 2.13 10.03 31.53
N SER A 389 2.21 8.70 31.31
CA SER A 389 3.34 7.88 31.75
C SER A 389 3.49 6.64 30.88
N TRP A 390 4.73 6.20 30.73
CA TRP A 390 5.15 5.05 29.94
C TRP A 390 5.92 4.08 30.81
N SER A 391 5.80 2.79 30.53
CA SER A 391 6.62 1.73 31.10
C SER A 391 7.02 0.78 30.00
N TRP A 392 8.27 0.84 29.61
CA TRP A 392 8.86 0.01 28.57
C TRP A 392 9.62 -1.16 29.15
N SER A 393 9.59 -2.30 28.45
CA SER A 393 10.43 -3.46 28.70
C SER A 393 11.16 -3.86 27.42
N PHE A 394 12.50 -3.97 27.53
CA PHE A 394 13.43 -4.29 26.44
C PHE A 394 14.33 -5.47 26.87
N PRO A 395 13.83 -6.73 26.84
CA PRO A 395 14.67 -7.89 27.13
C PRO A 395 15.93 -7.88 26.25
N GLY A 396 17.12 -8.04 26.85
CA GLY A 396 18.41 -8.01 26.16
C GLY A 396 18.92 -6.62 25.76
N GLY A 397 18.13 -5.57 25.93
CA GLY A 397 18.51 -4.19 25.69
C GLY A 397 19.17 -3.51 26.87
N THR A 398 19.85 -2.40 26.64
CA THR A 398 20.46 -1.53 27.64
C THR A 398 20.06 -0.08 27.36
N PRO A 399 19.28 0.59 28.26
CA PRO A 399 18.67 0.00 29.45
C PRO A 399 17.59 -1.06 29.10
N SER A 400 17.34 -1.97 30.03
CA SER A 400 16.31 -3.03 29.85
C SER A 400 14.88 -2.55 30.12
N THR A 401 14.74 -1.33 30.65
CA THR A 401 13.45 -0.65 30.89
C THR A 401 13.62 0.85 30.67
N SER A 402 12.52 1.55 30.33
CA SER A 402 12.48 3.03 30.28
C SER A 402 11.09 3.55 30.65
N ASN A 403 11.03 4.82 31.07
CA ASN A 403 9.79 5.59 31.26
C ASN A 403 9.70 6.80 30.32
N ASP A 404 10.60 6.92 29.36
CA ASP A 404 10.61 7.98 28.37
C ASP A 404 9.56 7.71 27.29
N SER A 405 9.02 8.73 26.67
CA SER A 405 8.12 8.57 25.51
C SER A 405 8.87 8.11 24.24
N ILE A 406 10.18 8.42 24.16
CA ILE A 406 11.04 8.10 23.01
C ILE A 406 12.36 7.50 23.52
N PRO A 407 12.37 6.25 24.02
CA PRO A 407 13.59 5.61 24.52
C PRO A 407 14.53 5.18 23.39
N VAL A 408 15.85 5.28 23.67
CA VAL A 408 16.93 4.76 22.83
C VAL A 408 17.60 3.58 23.52
N ILE A 409 17.61 2.42 22.88
CA ILE A 409 18.02 1.15 23.49
C ILE A 409 19.17 0.53 22.70
N VAL A 410 20.27 0.19 23.39
CA VAL A 410 21.44 -0.49 22.83
C VAL A 410 21.34 -1.99 23.06
N TYR A 411 21.64 -2.80 22.05
CA TYR A 411 21.65 -4.26 22.15
C TYR A 411 23.07 -4.81 21.97
N ASN A 412 23.64 -5.35 23.04
CA ASN A 412 25.04 -5.81 23.10
C ASN A 412 25.21 -7.32 22.88
N THR A 413 24.14 -8.05 22.64
CA THR A 413 24.17 -9.51 22.42
C THR A 413 23.35 -9.83 21.16
N ALA A 414 23.86 -10.73 20.32
CA ALA A 414 23.12 -11.22 19.16
C ALA A 414 21.88 -11.99 19.61
N GLY A 415 20.77 -11.78 18.92
CA GLY A 415 19.50 -12.42 19.26
C GLY A 415 18.30 -11.73 18.62
N VAL A 416 17.13 -12.25 18.93
CA VAL A 416 15.84 -11.70 18.50
C VAL A 416 15.05 -11.32 19.75
N TYR A 417 14.62 -10.06 19.84
CA TYR A 417 14.09 -9.49 21.05
C TYR A 417 12.68 -8.94 20.88
N ALA A 418 11.86 -9.14 21.89
CA ALA A 418 10.56 -8.52 22.02
C ALA A 418 10.70 -7.10 22.61
N VAL A 419 9.71 -6.26 22.35
CA VAL A 419 9.54 -4.95 22.97
C VAL A 419 8.12 -4.84 23.49
N THR A 420 7.97 -4.34 24.71
CA THR A 420 6.67 -4.14 25.36
C THR A 420 6.54 -2.71 25.85
N LEU A 421 5.42 -2.07 25.52
CA LEU A 421 5.01 -0.76 26.04
C LEU A 421 3.75 -0.91 26.88
N THR A 422 3.73 -0.35 28.07
CA THR A 422 2.51 0.00 28.81
C THR A 422 2.37 1.51 28.84
N ALA A 423 1.34 2.03 28.19
CA ALA A 423 0.96 3.44 28.18
C ALA A 423 -0.16 3.68 29.19
N SER A 424 -0.06 4.75 30.00
CA SER A 424 -1.01 5.02 31.10
C SER A 424 -1.38 6.49 31.22
N ASN A 425 -2.59 6.76 31.69
CA ASN A 425 -3.05 8.06 32.16
C ASN A 425 -3.96 7.90 33.39
N SER A 426 -4.61 8.98 33.86
CA SER A 426 -5.50 8.93 35.04
C SER A 426 -6.73 8.04 34.86
N SER A 427 -7.10 7.67 33.63
CA SER A 427 -8.27 6.85 33.31
C SER A 427 -7.93 5.37 33.18
N GLY A 428 -6.64 4.99 33.14
CA GLY A 428 -6.21 3.61 33.06
C GLY A 428 -4.94 3.41 32.25
N SER A 429 -4.65 2.15 31.94
CA SER A 429 -3.47 1.75 31.16
C SER A 429 -3.80 0.67 30.13
N ASN A 430 -2.97 0.58 29.10
CA ASN A 430 -2.99 -0.50 28.13
C ASN A 430 -1.57 -0.93 27.78
N THR A 431 -1.41 -2.21 27.44
CA THR A 431 -0.10 -2.81 27.16
C THR A 431 -0.09 -3.46 25.78
N LEU A 432 0.92 -3.16 24.97
CA LEU A 432 1.23 -3.80 23.70
C LEU A 432 2.59 -4.46 23.77
N SER A 433 2.69 -5.71 23.31
CA SER A 433 3.96 -6.43 23.14
C SER A 433 4.12 -6.84 21.68
N ARG A 434 5.26 -6.47 21.06
CA ARG A 434 5.67 -6.91 19.74
C ARG A 434 6.79 -7.93 19.89
N THR A 435 6.49 -9.20 19.63
CA THR A 435 7.47 -10.29 19.67
C THR A 435 8.40 -10.24 18.47
N ALA A 436 9.65 -10.70 18.66
CA ALA A 436 10.64 -10.80 17.59
C ALA A 436 10.88 -9.49 16.78
N LEU A 437 10.70 -8.33 17.41
CA LEU A 437 10.78 -7.03 16.75
C LEU A 437 12.23 -6.66 16.41
N VAL A 438 13.13 -6.69 17.39
CA VAL A 438 14.54 -6.28 17.20
C VAL A 438 15.40 -7.49 16.88
N LYS A 439 16.16 -7.42 15.81
CA LYS A 439 17.02 -8.49 15.31
C LYS A 439 18.47 -8.05 15.31
N VAL A 440 19.21 -8.53 16.28
CA VAL A 440 20.61 -8.18 16.53
C VAL A 440 21.51 -9.26 15.97
N SER A 441 22.35 -8.91 15.03
CA SER A 441 23.25 -9.82 14.34
C SER A 441 24.64 -9.77 14.94
N SER A 442 25.29 -10.94 15.02
CA SER A 442 26.72 -11.02 15.27
C SER A 442 27.49 -10.27 14.17
N THR A 443 28.64 -9.71 14.53
CA THR A 443 29.60 -9.18 13.55
C THR A 443 30.27 -10.29 12.74
N THR A 444 30.30 -11.52 13.26
CA THR A 444 30.75 -12.70 12.52
C THR A 444 29.62 -13.26 11.67
N ALA A 445 29.88 -13.54 10.40
CA ALA A 445 28.88 -14.14 9.52
C ALA A 445 28.45 -15.52 10.01
N GLN A 446 27.16 -15.81 9.82
CA GLN A 446 26.57 -17.11 10.14
C GLN A 446 27.04 -18.19 9.18
N TYR A 447 27.18 -17.83 7.91
CA TYR A 447 27.69 -18.72 6.85
C TYR A 447 29.05 -18.24 6.34
N SER A 448 30.04 -19.11 6.36
CA SER A 448 31.39 -18.86 5.89
C SER A 448 31.88 -20.09 5.13
N ALA A 449 31.60 -20.13 3.82
CA ALA A 449 31.97 -21.20 2.91
C ALA A 449 32.31 -20.61 1.54
N ALA A 450 33.08 -21.33 0.73
CA ALA A 450 33.45 -20.92 -0.62
C ALA A 450 32.28 -20.79 -1.60
N GLN A 451 31.10 -21.18 -1.16
CA GLN A 451 29.83 -21.02 -1.86
C GLN A 451 28.71 -20.93 -0.83
N TYR A 452 27.74 -20.05 -1.04
CA TYR A 452 26.47 -20.07 -0.33
C TYR A 452 25.37 -20.52 -1.28
N PHE A 453 24.62 -21.54 -0.89
CA PHE A 453 23.47 -22.02 -1.64
C PHE A 453 22.31 -22.30 -0.68
N GLU A 454 21.15 -21.72 -1.01
CA GLU A 454 19.89 -21.97 -0.31
C GLU A 454 18.82 -22.42 -1.31
N GLY A 455 18.49 -23.69 -1.27
CA GLY A 455 17.45 -24.32 -2.09
C GLY A 455 16.11 -24.38 -1.40
N LEU A 456 15.99 -23.82 -0.18
CA LEU A 456 14.73 -23.74 0.59
C LEU A 456 14.12 -25.10 0.96
N GLU A 457 14.92 -26.18 0.89
CA GLU A 457 14.46 -27.54 1.16
C GLU A 457 14.19 -27.78 2.65
N SER A 458 14.89 -27.10 3.53
CA SER A 458 14.72 -27.21 4.98
C SER A 458 13.78 -26.14 5.53
N ALA A 459 12.60 -26.57 6.03
CA ALA A 459 11.69 -25.68 6.73
C ALA A 459 12.29 -25.09 8.01
N ALA A 460 13.14 -25.88 8.71
CA ALA A 460 13.83 -25.40 9.92
C ALA A 460 14.81 -24.27 9.57
N VAL A 461 15.66 -24.44 8.55
CA VAL A 461 16.61 -23.41 8.10
C VAL A 461 15.88 -22.15 7.67
N PHE A 462 14.80 -22.27 6.88
CA PHE A 462 14.03 -21.09 6.50
C PHE A 462 13.49 -20.34 7.71
N THR A 463 12.95 -21.04 8.70
CA THR A 463 12.33 -20.43 9.90
C THR A 463 13.36 -19.80 10.85
N THR A 464 14.57 -20.40 10.96
CA THR A 464 15.60 -19.95 11.91
C THR A 464 16.53 -18.90 11.34
N ASP A 465 16.87 -19.01 10.07
CA ASP A 465 17.96 -18.23 9.47
C ASP A 465 17.45 -17.06 8.64
N TRP A 466 16.33 -17.24 7.95
CA TRP A 466 15.70 -16.19 7.20
C TRP A 466 14.73 -15.36 8.05
N THR A 467 14.72 -14.09 7.80
CA THR A 467 13.78 -13.18 8.46
C THR A 467 12.76 -12.68 7.46
N VAL A 468 11.49 -13.01 7.69
CA VAL A 468 10.36 -12.43 6.98
C VAL A 468 9.91 -11.18 7.74
N VAL A 469 9.90 -10.03 7.07
CA VAL A 469 9.32 -8.79 7.57
C VAL A 469 7.99 -8.60 6.85
N ASN A 470 6.95 -8.61 7.63
CA ASN A 470 5.58 -8.65 7.15
C ASN A 470 4.73 -7.80 8.10
N ALA A 471 4.51 -6.57 7.72
CA ALA A 471 3.71 -5.63 8.51
C ALA A 471 2.21 -5.93 8.42
N GLN A 472 1.73 -6.47 7.29
CA GLN A 472 0.30 -6.64 7.00
C GLN A 472 -0.22 -8.07 7.12
N GLY A 473 0.59 -9.03 7.57
CA GLY A 473 0.16 -10.42 7.82
C GLY A 473 0.24 -11.37 6.60
N ASN A 474 0.78 -10.93 5.45
CA ASN A 474 0.91 -11.71 4.22
C ASN A 474 2.36 -11.79 3.74
N GLY A 475 3.24 -12.37 4.53
CA GLY A 475 4.66 -12.42 4.20
C GLY A 475 5.08 -13.60 3.31
N TRP A 476 6.35 -13.59 2.95
CA TRP A 476 7.00 -14.70 2.28
C TRP A 476 6.86 -16.00 3.06
N THR A 477 6.38 -17.04 2.42
CA THR A 477 6.16 -18.36 3.02
C THR A 477 6.85 -19.43 2.22
N ARG A 478 7.44 -20.42 2.93
CA ARG A 478 7.96 -21.62 2.27
C ARG A 478 6.80 -22.51 1.82
N VAL A 479 6.86 -22.96 0.57
CA VAL A 479 5.84 -23.83 -0.05
C VAL A 479 6.49 -25.05 -0.72
N THR A 480 5.71 -26.13 -0.84
CA THR A 480 6.07 -27.35 -1.55
C THR A 480 5.20 -27.59 -2.78
N THR A 481 4.41 -26.59 -3.16
CA THR A 481 3.51 -26.66 -4.33
C THR A 481 4.22 -26.35 -5.64
N ALA A 482 5.40 -25.71 -5.57
CA ALA A 482 6.24 -25.38 -6.72
C ALA A 482 7.70 -25.26 -6.28
N ALA A 483 8.62 -25.69 -7.13
CA ALA A 483 10.06 -25.53 -6.95
C ALA A 483 10.76 -25.45 -8.32
N ALA A 484 11.86 -24.69 -8.39
CA ALA A 484 12.72 -24.69 -9.57
C ALA A 484 13.58 -25.94 -9.62
N THR A 485 14.08 -26.34 -8.45
CA THR A 485 14.76 -27.66 -8.22
C THR A 485 14.34 -28.17 -6.84
N GLY A 486 14.54 -29.45 -6.59
CA GLY A 486 14.13 -30.05 -5.32
C GLY A 486 12.62 -30.12 -5.15
N THR A 487 12.12 -29.79 -3.96
CA THR A 487 10.73 -29.96 -3.56
C THR A 487 10.07 -28.71 -2.99
N ALA A 488 10.83 -27.64 -2.77
CA ALA A 488 10.33 -26.44 -2.11
C ALA A 488 10.87 -25.13 -2.72
N SER A 489 10.14 -24.07 -2.49
CA SER A 489 10.53 -22.68 -2.80
C SER A 489 9.90 -21.75 -1.78
N VAL A 490 10.15 -20.46 -1.86
CA VAL A 490 9.38 -19.43 -1.14
C VAL A 490 8.42 -18.76 -2.09
N LYS A 491 7.23 -18.46 -1.57
CA LYS A 491 6.13 -17.78 -2.25
C LYS A 491 5.69 -16.55 -1.46
N LEU A 492 5.37 -15.47 -2.16
CA LEU A 492 4.52 -14.42 -1.65
C LEU A 492 3.17 -14.48 -2.37
N THR A 493 2.10 -14.59 -1.59
CA THR A 493 0.75 -14.48 -2.14
C THR A 493 0.47 -13.02 -2.48
N ASN A 494 0.02 -12.77 -3.70
CA ASN A 494 -0.28 -11.44 -4.18
C ASN A 494 -1.62 -11.45 -4.91
N THR A 495 -2.52 -10.58 -4.47
CA THR A 495 -3.89 -10.43 -4.96
C THR A 495 -4.23 -8.94 -5.00
N GLU A 496 -5.38 -8.56 -5.57
CA GLU A 496 -5.85 -7.16 -5.59
C GLU A 496 -5.90 -6.53 -4.20
N SER A 497 -6.26 -7.31 -3.18
CA SER A 497 -6.29 -6.84 -1.79
C SER A 497 -4.90 -6.55 -1.19
N MET A 498 -3.81 -6.83 -1.93
CA MET A 498 -2.43 -6.57 -1.49
C MET A 498 -1.84 -5.31 -2.14
N LEU A 499 -2.63 -4.57 -2.91
CA LEU A 499 -2.19 -3.34 -3.56
C LEU A 499 -1.50 -2.41 -2.56
N GLY A 500 -0.29 -1.95 -2.91
CA GLY A 500 0.52 -1.04 -2.10
C GLY A 500 1.29 -1.70 -0.95
N THR A 501 1.11 -3.00 -0.68
CA THR A 501 1.89 -3.69 0.36
C THR A 501 3.35 -3.86 -0.05
N VAL A 502 4.23 -3.86 0.96
CA VAL A 502 5.67 -4.08 0.80
C VAL A 502 6.09 -5.20 1.74
N ASP A 503 6.50 -6.32 1.16
CA ASP A 503 6.91 -7.52 1.91
C ASP A 503 8.40 -7.79 1.72
N GLU A 504 9.10 -8.03 2.81
CA GLU A 504 10.55 -8.23 2.79
C GLU A 504 10.95 -9.62 3.31
N MET A 505 12.01 -10.18 2.73
CA MET A 505 12.67 -11.40 3.17
C MET A 505 14.17 -11.13 3.24
N VAL A 506 14.79 -11.34 4.41
CA VAL A 506 16.18 -11.03 4.67
C VAL A 506 16.96 -12.32 4.97
N SER A 507 18.07 -12.51 4.26
CA SER A 507 18.95 -13.68 4.41
C SER A 507 19.70 -13.69 5.76
N PRO A 508 20.22 -14.84 6.18
CA PRO A 508 21.30 -14.88 7.17
C PRO A 508 22.51 -14.07 6.71
N SER A 509 23.45 -13.84 7.61
CA SER A 509 24.71 -13.16 7.27
C SER A 509 25.70 -14.13 6.62
N ILE A 510 26.32 -13.69 5.53
CA ILE A 510 27.18 -14.51 4.66
C ILE A 510 28.54 -13.83 4.54
N ASN A 511 29.61 -14.59 4.76
CA ASN A 511 30.97 -14.15 4.45
C ASN A 511 31.28 -14.41 2.98
N ILE A 512 31.39 -13.36 2.17
CA ILE A 512 31.71 -13.48 0.74
C ILE A 512 33.17 -13.16 0.41
N ASP A 513 33.95 -12.70 1.41
CA ASP A 513 35.39 -12.41 1.24
C ASP A 513 36.19 -13.64 0.80
N ILE A 514 35.75 -14.81 1.22
CA ILE A 514 36.39 -16.09 0.87
C ILE A 514 35.93 -16.67 -0.48
N ILE A 515 34.98 -16.00 -1.17
CA ILE A 515 34.48 -16.43 -2.48
C ILE A 515 35.19 -15.66 -3.58
N SER A 516 35.98 -16.33 -4.40
CA SER A 516 36.67 -15.69 -5.52
C SER A 516 35.66 -15.21 -6.58
N ASN A 517 35.69 -13.90 -6.90
CA ASN A 517 34.80 -13.27 -7.88
C ASN A 517 33.30 -13.67 -7.71
N PRO A 518 32.67 -13.39 -6.58
CA PRO A 518 31.34 -13.90 -6.28
C PRO A 518 30.28 -13.38 -7.26
N VAL A 519 29.44 -14.29 -7.71
CA VAL A 519 28.25 -14.02 -8.52
C VAL A 519 27.03 -14.43 -7.71
N PHE A 520 26.07 -13.51 -7.60
CA PHE A 520 24.80 -13.78 -6.94
C PHE A 520 23.72 -14.11 -7.97
N THR A 521 23.08 -15.26 -7.84
CA THR A 521 21.96 -15.69 -8.68
C THR A 521 20.82 -16.23 -7.84
N PHE A 522 19.59 -16.17 -8.39
CA PHE A 522 18.42 -16.85 -7.84
C PHE A 522 17.46 -17.25 -8.97
N LYS A 523 16.56 -18.19 -8.69
CA LYS A 523 15.46 -18.56 -9.58
C LYS A 523 14.22 -17.76 -9.23
N LEU A 524 13.55 -17.23 -10.25
CA LEU A 524 12.34 -16.42 -10.16
C LEU A 524 11.25 -17.04 -11.02
N ALA A 525 10.03 -17.08 -10.49
CA ALA A 525 8.83 -17.33 -11.28
C ALA A 525 7.73 -16.31 -10.88
N PHE A 526 7.22 -15.59 -11.87
CA PHE A 526 6.17 -14.58 -11.71
C PHE A 526 5.42 -14.38 -13.03
N ARG A 527 4.12 -14.13 -12.96
CA ARG A 527 3.32 -13.70 -14.11
C ARG A 527 2.43 -12.53 -13.71
N GLN A 528 2.38 -11.50 -14.54
CA GLN A 528 1.38 -10.45 -14.42
C GLN A 528 -0.02 -11.06 -14.55
N ARG A 529 -1.02 -10.50 -13.85
CA ARG A 529 -2.44 -10.85 -14.05
C ARG A 529 -3.00 -10.08 -15.25
N THR A 530 -2.68 -8.80 -15.35
CA THR A 530 -2.98 -7.95 -16.50
C THR A 530 -1.69 -7.36 -17.08
N ALA A 531 -1.72 -6.88 -18.30
CA ALA A 531 -0.56 -6.26 -18.93
C ALA A 531 -0.14 -4.92 -18.28
N THR A 532 -1.00 -4.34 -17.46
CA THR A 532 -0.81 -3.06 -16.76
C THR A 532 -0.29 -3.21 -15.33
N ASP A 533 -0.37 -4.42 -14.74
CA ASP A 533 0.15 -4.64 -13.39
C ASP A 533 1.65 -4.37 -13.33
N ASN A 534 2.09 -3.59 -12.37
CA ASN A 534 3.46 -3.13 -12.29
C ASN A 534 4.14 -3.55 -10.98
N ASP A 535 3.73 -4.71 -10.45
CA ASP A 535 4.40 -5.33 -9.30
C ASP A 535 5.91 -5.28 -9.46
N ARG A 536 6.64 -5.05 -8.36
CA ARG A 536 8.07 -4.81 -8.42
C ARG A 536 8.83 -5.65 -7.42
N LEU A 537 9.86 -6.37 -7.91
CA LEU A 537 10.85 -7.04 -7.07
C LEU A 537 12.14 -6.22 -7.07
N ARG A 538 12.63 -5.89 -5.88
CA ARG A 538 13.95 -5.33 -5.67
C ARG A 538 14.80 -6.27 -4.82
N VAL A 539 16.11 -6.28 -5.09
CA VAL A 539 17.09 -6.95 -4.23
C VAL A 539 18.09 -5.92 -3.73
N TYR A 540 18.29 -5.94 -2.44
CA TYR A 540 19.22 -5.08 -1.73
C TYR A 540 20.32 -5.91 -1.07
N VAL A 541 21.48 -5.28 -0.89
CA VAL A 541 22.61 -5.86 -0.17
C VAL A 541 23.06 -4.91 0.93
N SER A 542 23.32 -5.46 2.11
CA SER A 542 23.89 -4.76 3.27
C SER A 542 25.19 -5.41 3.68
N THR A 543 26.18 -4.60 4.06
CA THR A 543 27.48 -5.03 4.63
C THR A 543 27.64 -4.62 6.09
N ASN A 544 26.58 -4.07 6.70
CA ASN A 544 26.56 -3.55 8.07
C ASN A 544 25.33 -4.03 8.86
N CYS A 545 25.05 -5.34 8.79
CA CYS A 545 23.98 -6.05 9.50
C CYS A 545 22.54 -5.59 9.16
N GLY A 546 22.34 -4.82 8.10
CA GLY A 546 21.04 -4.29 7.72
C GLY A 546 20.79 -2.84 8.14
N LEU A 547 21.79 -2.15 8.73
CA LEU A 547 21.69 -0.72 9.06
C LEU A 547 21.52 0.15 7.80
N SER A 548 22.18 -0.22 6.70
CA SER A 548 21.96 0.39 5.40
C SER A 548 21.90 -0.65 4.30
N TRP A 549 21.13 -0.33 3.25
CA TRP A 549 20.86 -1.22 2.15
C TRP A 549 21.16 -0.53 0.82
N SER A 550 21.91 -1.21 -0.04
CA SER A 550 22.19 -0.76 -1.41
C SER A 550 21.37 -1.61 -2.38
N GLN A 551 20.52 -0.98 -3.19
CA GLN A 551 19.78 -1.67 -4.24
C GLN A 551 20.73 -2.21 -5.31
N ARG A 552 20.59 -3.48 -5.68
CA ARG A 552 21.40 -4.19 -6.68
C ARG A 552 20.61 -4.73 -7.84
N TYR A 553 19.29 -4.85 -7.66
CA TYR A 553 18.39 -5.37 -8.67
C TYR A 553 17.03 -4.69 -8.52
N SER A 554 16.39 -4.43 -9.65
CA SER A 554 15.00 -3.97 -9.71
C SER A 554 14.39 -4.37 -11.04
N LYS A 555 13.27 -5.09 -10.99
CA LYS A 555 12.43 -5.37 -12.15
C LYS A 555 10.97 -5.18 -11.77
N SER A 556 10.15 -4.74 -12.73
CA SER A 556 8.72 -4.55 -12.53
C SER A 556 7.94 -4.93 -13.79
N GLY A 557 6.66 -5.18 -13.61
CA GLY A 557 5.73 -5.45 -14.69
C GLY A 557 6.22 -6.51 -15.66
N ALA A 558 6.20 -6.21 -16.95
CA ALA A 558 6.63 -7.13 -18.00
C ALA A 558 8.09 -7.58 -17.89
N THR A 559 8.99 -6.76 -17.32
CA THR A 559 10.40 -7.12 -17.13
C THR A 559 10.59 -8.11 -15.99
N LEU A 560 9.72 -8.10 -15.00
CA LEU A 560 9.67 -9.05 -13.89
C LEU A 560 9.04 -10.36 -14.35
N SER A 561 8.00 -10.31 -15.17
CA SER A 561 7.24 -11.50 -15.61
C SER A 561 8.13 -12.54 -16.29
N THR A 562 7.93 -13.81 -15.96
CA THR A 562 8.64 -14.97 -16.54
C THR A 562 7.85 -15.66 -17.66
N GLY A 563 6.67 -15.14 -17.99
CA GLY A 563 5.80 -15.63 -19.06
C GLY A 563 4.70 -14.65 -19.39
N ALA A 564 3.80 -15.01 -20.29
CA ALA A 564 2.65 -14.16 -20.66
C ALA A 564 1.73 -13.92 -19.44
N ALA A 565 1.05 -12.79 -19.41
CA ALA A 565 0.06 -12.45 -18.38
C ALA A 565 -1.03 -13.53 -18.31
N THR A 566 -1.54 -13.78 -17.11
CA THR A 566 -2.60 -14.77 -16.86
C THR A 566 -3.65 -14.19 -15.94
N THR A 567 -4.91 -14.28 -16.32
CA THR A 567 -6.06 -13.83 -15.52
C THR A 567 -6.30 -14.69 -14.27
N SER A 568 -5.57 -15.80 -14.11
CA SER A 568 -5.62 -16.61 -12.88
C SER A 568 -5.05 -15.81 -11.71
N SER A 569 -5.82 -15.67 -10.65
CA SER A 569 -5.41 -14.98 -9.41
C SER A 569 -4.53 -15.86 -8.50
N ASN A 570 -4.18 -17.07 -8.90
CA ASN A 570 -3.40 -18.00 -8.10
C ASN A 570 -2.36 -18.72 -8.99
N PHE A 571 -1.47 -17.97 -9.57
CA PHE A 571 -0.37 -18.51 -10.38
C PHE A 571 0.48 -19.46 -9.54
N VAL A 572 0.71 -20.67 -10.09
CA VAL A 572 1.64 -21.67 -9.57
C VAL A 572 2.55 -22.09 -10.74
N PRO A 573 3.87 -21.87 -10.67
CA PRO A 573 4.77 -22.13 -11.79
C PRO A 573 5.00 -23.62 -12.04
N GLY A 574 4.99 -24.00 -13.32
CA GLY A 574 5.55 -25.26 -13.81
C GLY A 574 7.06 -25.17 -14.02
N ALA A 575 7.69 -26.29 -14.37
CA ALA A 575 9.16 -26.38 -14.51
C ALA A 575 9.77 -25.40 -15.54
N ALA A 576 9.04 -25.08 -16.62
CA ALA A 576 9.50 -24.19 -17.68
C ALA A 576 9.34 -22.68 -17.37
N GLU A 577 8.73 -22.34 -16.25
CA GLU A 577 8.35 -20.97 -15.91
C GLU A 577 9.35 -20.28 -14.98
N TRP A 578 10.43 -20.96 -14.64
CA TRP A 578 11.50 -20.42 -13.81
C TRP A 578 12.61 -19.79 -14.65
N ARG A 579 12.97 -18.56 -14.31
CA ARG A 579 14.06 -17.80 -14.93
C ARG A 579 15.19 -17.60 -13.92
N THR A 580 16.45 -17.73 -14.38
CA THR A 580 17.59 -17.36 -13.55
C THR A 580 17.81 -15.85 -13.62
N GLU A 581 17.87 -15.23 -12.46
CA GLU A 581 18.25 -13.83 -12.30
C GLU A 581 19.68 -13.73 -11.79
N THR A 582 20.41 -12.72 -12.27
CA THR A 582 21.78 -12.43 -11.84
C THR A 582 21.82 -11.04 -11.24
N VAL A 583 22.42 -10.92 -10.07
CA VAL A 583 22.57 -9.68 -9.31
C VAL A 583 24.03 -9.32 -9.18
N SER A 584 24.42 -8.11 -9.59
CA SER A 584 25.80 -7.64 -9.43
C SER A 584 26.09 -7.32 -7.97
N ILE A 585 27.10 -7.96 -7.41
CA ILE A 585 27.60 -7.71 -6.05
C ILE A 585 29.08 -7.27 -6.05
N SER A 586 29.57 -6.80 -7.19
CA SER A 586 30.98 -6.38 -7.38
C SER A 586 31.46 -5.32 -6.41
N ASN A 587 30.56 -4.46 -5.90
CA ASN A 587 30.89 -3.37 -4.98
C ASN A 587 30.95 -3.78 -3.50
N VAL A 588 30.66 -5.03 -3.19
CA VAL A 588 30.69 -5.57 -1.83
C VAL A 588 31.67 -6.74 -1.67
N LEU A 589 32.57 -6.89 -2.65
CA LEU A 589 33.71 -7.81 -2.57
C LEU A 589 34.52 -7.56 -1.30
N ASN A 590 35.12 -8.57 -0.74
CA ASN A 590 35.89 -8.53 0.52
C ASN A 590 35.06 -8.20 1.76
N SER A 591 33.75 -8.45 1.71
CA SER A 591 32.88 -8.24 2.88
C SER A 591 32.68 -9.55 3.64
N THR A 592 32.98 -9.50 4.94
CA THR A 592 32.89 -10.65 5.85
C THR A 592 31.49 -10.85 6.44
N ASN A 593 30.55 -9.92 6.20
CA ASN A 593 29.20 -9.98 6.72
C ASN A 593 28.22 -9.32 5.74
N VAL A 594 27.73 -10.08 4.77
CA VAL A 594 26.77 -9.63 3.77
C VAL A 594 25.40 -10.19 4.09
N ARG A 595 24.37 -9.35 3.96
CA ARG A 595 22.96 -9.78 3.96
C ARG A 595 22.30 -9.38 2.66
N ILE A 596 21.39 -10.21 2.22
CA ILE A 596 20.55 -9.99 1.04
C ILE A 596 19.13 -9.76 1.51
N LYS A 597 18.46 -8.77 0.94
CA LYS A 597 17.06 -8.50 1.17
C LYS A 597 16.30 -8.50 -0.14
N PHE A 598 15.27 -9.32 -0.23
CA PHE A 598 14.27 -9.27 -1.28
C PHE A 598 13.11 -8.43 -0.78
N THR A 599 12.72 -7.43 -1.55
CA THR A 599 11.58 -6.56 -1.27
C THR A 599 10.62 -6.64 -2.45
N PHE A 600 9.39 -7.02 -2.20
CA PHE A 600 8.33 -7.03 -3.20
C PHE A 600 7.31 -5.96 -2.90
N GLU A 601 7.03 -5.12 -3.89
CA GLU A 601 5.98 -4.09 -3.86
C GLU A 601 4.82 -4.59 -4.71
N SER A 602 3.68 -4.79 -4.08
CA SER A 602 2.47 -5.29 -4.73
C SER A 602 1.69 -4.15 -5.42
N GLU A 603 1.33 -4.38 -6.67
CA GLU A 603 0.33 -3.60 -7.41
C GLU A 603 -0.94 -4.44 -7.66
N GLY A 604 -1.16 -5.44 -6.80
CA GLY A 604 -2.34 -6.30 -6.84
C GLY A 604 -2.32 -7.39 -7.93
N GLY A 605 -1.14 -7.72 -8.47
CA GLY A 605 -0.97 -8.69 -9.54
C GLY A 605 -1.11 -10.16 -9.11
N ASN A 606 -0.06 -10.97 -9.25
CA ASN A 606 -0.11 -12.42 -9.03
C ASN A 606 0.99 -12.91 -8.09
N ASN A 607 0.90 -14.16 -7.63
CA ASN A 607 1.90 -14.77 -6.76
C ASN A 607 3.31 -14.74 -7.39
N ILE A 608 4.30 -14.48 -6.57
CA ILE A 608 5.72 -14.53 -6.94
C ILE A 608 6.43 -15.63 -6.16
N TYR A 609 7.39 -16.30 -6.81
CA TYR A 609 8.17 -17.38 -6.23
C TYR A 609 9.67 -17.16 -6.42
N ILE A 610 10.45 -17.48 -5.38
CA ILE A 610 11.92 -17.45 -5.40
C ILE A 610 12.45 -18.79 -4.94
N ASP A 611 13.54 -19.26 -5.59
CA ASP A 611 14.23 -20.49 -5.29
C ASP A 611 15.71 -20.40 -5.63
N ASN A 612 16.52 -21.38 -5.21
CA ASN A 612 17.93 -21.53 -5.58
C ASN A 612 18.75 -20.23 -5.43
N ILE A 613 18.73 -19.66 -4.24
CA ILE A 613 19.51 -18.46 -3.90
C ILE A 613 20.97 -18.87 -3.74
N ASN A 614 21.85 -18.42 -4.65
CA ASN A 614 23.22 -18.88 -4.75
C ASN A 614 24.20 -17.71 -4.86
N ILE A 615 25.25 -17.74 -4.05
CA ILE A 615 26.43 -16.90 -4.19
C ILE A 615 27.63 -17.84 -4.36
N SER A 616 28.22 -17.84 -5.55
CA SER A 616 29.37 -18.66 -5.88
C SER A 616 30.37 -17.88 -6.69
N GLY A 617 31.64 -18.29 -6.65
CA GLY A 617 32.64 -17.85 -7.60
C GLY A 617 32.30 -18.34 -9.02
N PRO A 618 33.01 -17.85 -10.06
CA PRO A 618 32.81 -18.36 -11.41
C PRO A 618 32.94 -19.87 -11.39
N THR A 619 31.91 -20.55 -11.85
CA THR A 619 31.87 -22.01 -11.92
C THR A 619 32.78 -22.52 -13.02
N GLY A 620 34.09 -22.54 -12.74
CA GLY A 620 34.82 -23.78 -13.01
C GLY A 620 34.31 -24.78 -11.98
N ILE A 621 33.96 -25.96 -12.39
CA ILE A 621 33.60 -27.07 -11.50
C ILE A 621 34.80 -27.32 -10.60
N ASN A 622 34.93 -26.57 -9.50
CA ASN A 622 35.89 -26.80 -8.44
C ASN A 622 35.09 -26.97 -7.16
N VAL A 623 34.81 -28.18 -6.79
CA VAL A 623 34.62 -28.58 -5.42
C VAL A 623 35.92 -29.19 -4.96
N PRO A 624 36.82 -28.43 -4.33
CA PRO A 624 37.91 -29.08 -3.61
C PRO A 624 37.25 -29.77 -2.43
N ASP A 625 37.09 -31.08 -2.52
CA ASP A 625 36.88 -31.87 -1.33
C ASP A 625 38.10 -31.69 -0.43
N ALA A 626 37.89 -31.52 0.87
CA ALA A 626 38.99 -31.30 1.82
C ALA A 626 40.06 -32.36 1.60
N GLY A 627 41.27 -31.97 1.13
CA GLY A 627 42.36 -32.88 0.77
C GLY A 627 42.88 -32.77 -0.66
N ILE A 628 42.13 -32.18 -1.58
CA ILE A 628 42.59 -31.82 -2.93
C ILE A 628 42.56 -30.29 -3.02
N GLN A 629 43.69 -29.65 -3.19
CA GLN A 629 43.79 -28.18 -3.30
C GLN A 629 44.35 -27.77 -4.67
N HIS A 630 43.92 -26.58 -5.16
CA HIS A 630 44.44 -25.98 -6.40
C HIS A 630 44.31 -26.89 -7.64
N PHE A 631 43.11 -27.53 -7.83
CA PHE A 631 42.86 -28.36 -9.01
C PHE A 631 42.48 -27.51 -10.22
N ASP A 632 43.45 -27.26 -11.09
CA ASP A 632 43.31 -26.38 -12.25
C ASP A 632 43.82 -27.00 -13.53
N VAL A 633 43.33 -26.52 -14.69
CA VAL A 633 43.77 -26.93 -16.03
C VAL A 633 44.06 -25.68 -16.87
N TYR A 634 45.33 -25.51 -17.26
CA TYR A 634 45.76 -24.35 -18.02
C TYR A 634 46.82 -24.69 -19.08
N PRO A 635 46.74 -24.06 -20.30
CA PRO A 635 45.69 -23.17 -20.80
C PRO A 635 44.36 -23.89 -21.06
N ASN A 636 43.24 -23.17 -20.88
CA ASN A 636 41.89 -23.63 -21.20
C ASN A 636 41.14 -22.50 -21.90
N PRO A 637 40.79 -22.59 -23.18
CA PRO A 637 40.86 -23.79 -24.05
C PRO A 637 42.29 -24.31 -24.29
N ILE A 638 42.35 -25.64 -24.50
CA ILE A 638 43.62 -26.32 -24.84
C ILE A 638 44.14 -25.82 -26.20
N GLN A 639 45.43 -25.54 -26.27
CA GLN A 639 46.12 -25.27 -27.54
C GLN A 639 46.76 -26.54 -28.05
N GLU A 640 48.08 -26.70 -27.87
CA GLU A 640 48.77 -27.94 -28.16
C GLU A 640 48.74 -28.91 -26.98
N GLN A 641 48.84 -28.35 -25.78
CA GLN A 641 48.88 -29.05 -24.51
C GLN A 641 48.31 -28.18 -23.39
N SER A 642 47.57 -28.80 -22.46
CA SER A 642 47.21 -28.19 -21.16
C SER A 642 47.89 -28.94 -20.02
N ILE A 643 48.16 -28.25 -18.91
CA ILE A 643 48.69 -28.86 -17.69
C ILE A 643 47.57 -28.88 -16.63
N VAL A 644 47.33 -30.04 -16.07
CA VAL A 644 46.52 -30.22 -14.87
C VAL A 644 47.39 -30.04 -13.66
N THR A 645 47.05 -29.15 -12.78
CA THR A 645 47.78 -28.89 -11.51
C THR A 645 46.86 -29.15 -10.32
N PHE A 646 47.36 -29.76 -9.26
CA PHE A 646 46.69 -29.93 -7.97
C PHE A 646 47.69 -30.17 -6.85
N SER A 647 47.24 -30.00 -5.62
CA SER A 647 48.02 -30.33 -4.42
C SER A 647 47.24 -31.33 -3.55
N LEU A 648 47.97 -32.26 -2.93
CA LEU A 648 47.43 -33.21 -1.96
C LEU A 648 47.90 -32.85 -0.55
N ASP A 649 47.06 -33.00 0.43
CA ASP A 649 47.31 -32.75 1.84
C ASP A 649 48.10 -33.89 2.53
N HIS A 650 48.13 -35.06 1.93
CA HIS A 650 48.91 -36.25 2.34
C HIS A 650 49.09 -37.23 1.20
N SER A 651 49.98 -38.19 1.40
CA SER A 651 50.27 -39.23 0.39
C SER A 651 49.06 -40.16 0.25
N GLN A 652 48.51 -40.27 -0.97
CA GLN A 652 47.38 -41.11 -1.27
C GLN A 652 47.37 -41.62 -2.74
N LYS A 653 46.61 -42.68 -2.99
CA LYS A 653 46.43 -43.18 -4.36
C LYS A 653 45.36 -42.29 -5.05
N VAL A 654 45.67 -41.88 -6.27
CA VAL A 654 44.82 -41.05 -7.10
C VAL A 654 44.62 -41.64 -8.48
N ASN A 655 43.47 -41.30 -9.10
CA ASN A 655 43.15 -41.58 -10.49
C ASN A 655 42.73 -40.28 -11.17
N LEU A 656 43.46 -39.85 -12.19
CA LEU A 656 43.22 -38.65 -12.98
C LEU A 656 42.78 -39.08 -14.39
N GLN A 657 41.55 -38.74 -14.77
CA GLN A 657 40.93 -39.18 -16.00
C GLN A 657 40.29 -38.03 -16.78
N LEU A 658 40.24 -38.18 -18.11
CA LEU A 658 39.56 -37.29 -19.02
C LEU A 658 38.24 -37.93 -19.48
N PHE A 659 37.14 -37.20 -19.42
CA PHE A 659 35.80 -37.63 -19.81
C PHE A 659 35.24 -36.77 -20.93
N ASP A 660 34.42 -37.34 -21.81
CA ASP A 660 33.55 -36.55 -22.71
C ASP A 660 32.26 -36.08 -22.01
N MET A 661 31.44 -35.31 -22.75
CA MET A 661 30.16 -34.80 -22.24
C MET A 661 29.14 -35.87 -21.88
N THR A 662 29.33 -37.10 -22.32
CA THR A 662 28.44 -38.24 -21.99
C THR A 662 28.89 -38.98 -20.73
N GLY A 663 30.01 -38.59 -20.14
CA GLY A 663 30.61 -39.28 -18.98
C GLY A 663 31.46 -40.48 -19.31
N ARG A 664 31.80 -40.69 -20.60
CA ARG A 664 32.68 -41.78 -21.05
C ARG A 664 34.14 -41.38 -20.85
N VAL A 665 34.96 -42.23 -20.26
CA VAL A 665 36.40 -42.05 -20.13
C VAL A 665 37.03 -42.03 -21.52
N ILE A 666 37.73 -40.96 -21.84
CA ILE A 666 38.49 -40.80 -23.10
C ILE A 666 39.96 -41.15 -22.89
N ALA A 667 40.52 -40.78 -21.73
CA ALA A 667 41.90 -41.13 -21.39
C ALA A 667 42.07 -41.21 -19.87
N GLU A 668 42.94 -42.11 -19.42
CA GLU A 668 43.54 -42.12 -18.10
C GLU A 668 44.84 -41.32 -18.17
N ILE A 669 44.89 -40.18 -17.47
CA ILE A 669 46.05 -39.30 -17.48
C ILE A 669 47.11 -39.81 -16.50
N PHE A 670 46.64 -40.26 -15.32
CA PHE A 670 47.50 -40.82 -14.29
C PHE A 670 46.70 -41.74 -13.36
N SER A 671 47.29 -42.85 -12.94
CA SER A 671 46.75 -43.73 -11.89
C SER A 671 47.92 -44.25 -11.04
N GLY A 672 47.95 -43.88 -9.76
CA GLY A 672 49.05 -44.28 -8.87
C GLY A 672 49.04 -43.55 -7.54
N THR A 673 50.02 -43.86 -6.69
CA THR A 673 50.20 -43.13 -5.39
C THR A 673 51.08 -41.90 -5.59
N LEU A 674 50.63 -40.76 -5.11
CA LEU A 674 51.35 -39.49 -5.09
C LEU A 674 51.63 -39.09 -3.66
N SER A 675 52.77 -38.38 -3.46
CA SER A 675 53.14 -37.80 -2.14
C SER A 675 52.29 -36.60 -1.81
N GLU A 676 52.35 -36.13 -0.58
CA GLU A 676 51.89 -34.78 -0.20
C GLU A 676 52.55 -33.73 -1.07
N GLY A 677 51.82 -32.62 -1.38
CA GLY A 677 52.30 -31.46 -2.12
C GLY A 677 51.73 -31.33 -3.53
N ALA A 678 52.37 -30.45 -4.32
CA ALA A 678 51.91 -30.07 -5.66
C ALA A 678 52.30 -31.07 -6.74
N HIS A 679 51.41 -31.37 -7.65
CA HIS A 679 51.56 -32.26 -8.78
C HIS A 679 51.12 -31.61 -10.08
N GLN A 680 51.75 -32.04 -11.20
CA GLN A 680 51.42 -31.55 -12.55
C GLN A 680 51.42 -32.67 -13.55
N PHE A 681 50.38 -32.72 -14.40
CA PHE A 681 50.21 -33.72 -15.44
C PHE A 681 49.84 -33.07 -16.77
N PRO A 682 50.48 -33.42 -17.89
CA PRO A 682 50.13 -32.88 -19.19
C PRO A 682 48.90 -33.59 -19.77
N VAL A 683 48.03 -32.83 -20.43
CA VAL A 683 46.96 -33.27 -21.28
C VAL A 683 47.24 -32.83 -22.71
N GLN A 684 47.44 -33.78 -23.64
CA GLN A 684 47.73 -33.48 -25.05
C GLN A 684 46.41 -33.17 -25.80
N GLY A 685 46.38 -32.05 -26.51
CA GLY A 685 45.24 -31.65 -27.36
C GLY A 685 45.33 -32.17 -28.79
N ASN A 686 46.56 -32.47 -29.28
CA ASN A 686 46.79 -32.75 -30.66
C ASN A 686 46.38 -34.20 -31.05
N ASN A 687 45.50 -34.31 -32.08
CA ASN A 687 45.11 -35.53 -32.81
C ASN A 687 44.25 -36.57 -32.06
N PHE A 688 43.94 -36.38 -30.76
CA PHE A 688 43.14 -37.32 -29.98
C PHE A 688 41.79 -36.78 -29.52
N LEU A 689 41.64 -35.46 -29.48
CA LEU A 689 40.41 -34.80 -29.01
C LEU A 689 39.78 -34.00 -30.14
N LEU A 690 38.50 -34.23 -30.37
CA LEU A 690 37.70 -33.41 -31.29
C LEU A 690 37.32 -32.08 -30.62
N SER A 691 37.08 -31.03 -31.41
CA SER A 691 36.55 -29.76 -30.86
C SER A 691 35.32 -30.03 -30.03
N GLY A 692 35.31 -29.51 -28.79
CA GLY A 692 34.22 -29.76 -27.86
C GLY A 692 34.59 -29.55 -26.40
N MET A 693 33.69 -29.99 -25.54
CA MET A 693 33.81 -29.86 -24.08
C MET A 693 34.16 -31.23 -23.48
N TYR A 694 35.14 -31.23 -22.62
CA TYR A 694 35.62 -32.40 -21.87
C TYR A 694 35.72 -32.05 -20.38
N PHE A 695 35.86 -33.07 -19.54
CA PHE A 695 36.04 -32.95 -18.11
C PHE A 695 37.25 -33.74 -17.66
N VAL A 696 38.14 -33.06 -16.92
CA VAL A 696 39.26 -33.72 -16.22
C VAL A 696 38.78 -33.99 -14.80
N LYS A 697 38.81 -35.22 -14.35
CA LYS A 697 38.39 -35.65 -13.01
C LYS A 697 39.54 -36.35 -12.29
N LEU A 698 39.85 -35.82 -11.09
CA LEU A 698 40.72 -36.46 -10.11
C LEU A 698 39.86 -37.19 -9.08
N THR A 699 40.20 -38.44 -8.78
CA THR A 699 39.54 -39.22 -7.73
C THR A 699 40.63 -39.82 -6.83
N THR A 700 40.45 -39.75 -5.50
CA THR A 700 41.39 -40.33 -4.53
C THR A 700 40.88 -41.67 -3.98
N SER A 701 41.79 -42.44 -3.36
CA SER A 701 41.45 -43.70 -2.70
C SER A 701 40.47 -43.55 -1.52
N GLU A 702 40.32 -42.34 -0.98
CA GLU A 702 39.36 -42.00 0.08
C GLU A 702 37.96 -41.63 -0.45
N GLY A 703 37.74 -41.77 -1.78
CA GLY A 703 36.49 -41.42 -2.41
C GLY A 703 36.27 -39.95 -2.70
N ARG A 704 37.28 -39.10 -2.42
CA ARG A 704 37.23 -37.67 -2.75
C ARG A 704 37.43 -37.48 -4.24
N SER A 705 36.81 -36.45 -4.82
CA SER A 705 37.00 -36.14 -6.24
C SER A 705 36.94 -34.63 -6.52
N ALA A 706 37.70 -34.21 -7.51
CA ALA A 706 37.63 -32.87 -8.10
C ALA A 706 37.49 -33.02 -9.63
N THR A 707 36.72 -32.10 -10.24
CA THR A 707 36.46 -32.13 -11.69
C THR A 707 36.65 -30.74 -12.27
N GLN A 708 37.36 -30.62 -13.38
CA GLN A 708 37.59 -29.38 -14.09
C GLN A 708 37.17 -29.53 -15.56
N LYS A 709 36.55 -28.48 -16.09
CA LYS A 709 36.14 -28.41 -17.50
C LYS A 709 37.36 -28.11 -18.37
N LEU A 710 37.48 -28.76 -19.51
CA LEU A 710 38.47 -28.51 -20.54
C LEU A 710 37.78 -28.27 -21.88
N LEU A 711 38.07 -27.15 -22.51
CA LEU A 711 37.61 -26.80 -23.84
C LEU A 711 38.70 -27.18 -24.88
N VAL A 712 38.29 -27.81 -25.98
CA VAL A 712 39.10 -28.08 -27.15
C VAL A 712 38.50 -27.28 -28.32
N ASN A 713 39.29 -26.40 -28.90
CA ASN A 713 38.87 -25.56 -30.03
C ASN A 713 38.90 -26.34 -31.36
#